data_5d83d9afbb3027888e845dee5738eb2e
#
_entry.id   5d83d9afbb3027888e845dee5738eb2e
#
_cell.length_a   1.000
_cell.length_b   1.000
_cell.length_c   1.000
_cell.angle_alpha   90.00
_cell.angle_beta   90.00
_cell.angle_gamma   90.00
#
_symmetry.space_group_name_H-M   'P 1'
#
loop_
_entity.id
_entity.type
_entity.pdbx_description
1 polymer ?
#
loop_
_entity_poly.entity_id
_entity_poly.type
_entity_poly.pdbx_seq_one_letter_code
_entity_poly.pdbx_strand_id
1 'polypeptide(L)'
;MVLYNGQFKSYDFNNYHKKRQHRKGKNVKKYYDDIFTFDIETTSAWVNEHGNVIKYKRGKSSEYWNSLQPLSICYIWMFGVNDVVYYGRTLESFYEMLGDLPQDGKIIIWVHNLSWEAHFLFNILTGVKMFCRTPHKPMKLTCDDFPNIELRCSYMLTRLSLANWGKSLGVKKLTGDLEYNKIRTPITPLTEKELGYCERDCIVVYEGIKNYLKQYGRQEEIPLTQTGTVRRVVKEKLMEDEAYNKFIKTLVPHNAKEYKMLQHVFAGGYTHANRMHAGKIIRERGEHYDFTSDYPFQLCARKYPFTPWAYIPDKTIPDENTYNDVAYIMELKFTELRCETCNSYIQVVKCSTDSRITRSDNGRVLEASELSITITEQDWLIIKNMYSFKSVEVIKLYKSYKQYLPKPFIEYVLELYGNKTSLKDLEDTLSVELYKKSKEHINALFGMTVTALLQSDIIFDEETLEWKIDKLTESRVNEHLDKLRNFNQREKRYFLSYSWGIYCTAYARVSLFMCLLGSDLINTTVADTSENYKDDVELYADTDSLFLLGSHDFSWYNKWCNDRLIEMCKYHKIDFAKTRPKTKKGKEKPLGYFLREADFIEFRTLGAKRYCERRTDGKLYITISGINKEAVYMLKNDIANFKNDFVFDKDFPTVTKKLPIYISNMPAVTYPDGYKANYKSGVALRPNGYKMHIDDNYSKLIKYAEIESGDLPETFVNSMRGKWV
;
A
#
# COMPACT_ATOMS: atom_id res chain seq x y z
N MET A 1 -1.56 18.80 -32.96
CA MET A 1 -0.29 19.16 -32.26
C MET A 1 0.52 20.17 -33.07
N VAL A 2 1.25 21.03 -32.36
CA VAL A 2 2.10 22.07 -32.98
C VAL A 2 3.57 21.75 -32.65
N LEU A 3 4.44 21.77 -33.69
CA LEU A 3 5.87 21.63 -33.44
C LEU A 3 6.39 22.84 -32.66
N TYR A 4 7.09 22.58 -31.55
CA TYR A 4 7.65 23.65 -30.74
C TYR A 4 8.87 24.28 -31.41
N ASN A 5 8.83 25.60 -31.63
CA ASN A 5 9.88 26.41 -32.23
C ASN A 5 10.12 27.74 -31.48
N GLY A 6 10.17 27.65 -30.14
CA GLY A 6 10.43 28.84 -29.31
C GLY A 6 9.23 29.77 -29.06
N GLN A 7 7.99 29.31 -29.34
CA GLN A 7 6.78 30.13 -29.21
C GLN A 7 6.55 30.71 -27.83
N PHE A 8 7.02 30.04 -26.78
CA PHE A 8 6.78 30.49 -25.39
C PHE A 8 7.60 31.72 -25.00
N LYS A 9 8.63 32.09 -25.77
CA LYS A 9 9.37 33.36 -25.53
C LYS A 9 8.47 34.59 -25.67
N SER A 10 7.45 34.49 -26.51
CA SER A 10 6.49 35.58 -26.79
C SER A 10 5.05 35.24 -26.35
N TYR A 11 4.85 34.09 -25.70
CA TYR A 11 3.55 33.64 -25.27
C TYR A 11 3.08 34.47 -24.05
N ASP A 12 1.86 35.00 -24.12
CA ASP A 12 1.26 35.77 -23.04
C ASP A 12 0.54 34.85 -22.05
N PHE A 13 1.26 34.44 -21.00
CA PHE A 13 0.70 33.68 -19.88
C PHE A 13 -0.05 34.62 -18.93
N ASN A 14 -1.23 35.06 -19.30
CA ASN A 14 -1.96 36.12 -18.58
C ASN A 14 -2.72 35.65 -17.35
N ASN A 15 -3.02 34.37 -17.26
CA ASN A 15 -3.82 33.83 -16.19
C ASN A 15 -2.94 33.42 -14.99
N TYR A 16 -2.90 34.26 -13.97
CA TYR A 16 -2.24 33.93 -12.71
C TYR A 16 -2.97 34.51 -11.51
N HIS A 17 -2.81 33.85 -10.36
CA HIS A 17 -3.31 34.36 -9.10
C HIS A 17 -2.21 34.45 -8.05
N LYS A 18 -2.39 35.31 -7.04
CA LYS A 18 -1.46 35.50 -5.93
C LYS A 18 -1.98 34.80 -4.69
N LYS A 19 -1.28 33.79 -4.19
CA LYS A 19 -1.57 33.12 -2.92
C LYS A 19 -0.84 33.82 -1.79
N ARG A 20 -1.57 34.48 -0.89
CA ARG A 20 -1.01 35.01 0.35
C ARG A 20 -0.67 33.86 1.30
N GLN A 21 0.58 33.71 1.71
CA GLN A 21 0.91 32.82 2.81
C GLN A 21 0.44 33.45 4.13
N HIS A 22 -0.13 32.66 5.04
CA HIS A 22 -0.66 33.09 6.34
C HIS A 22 0.42 33.57 7.33
N ARG A 23 1.69 33.64 6.97
CA ARG A 23 2.75 34.22 7.80
C ARG A 23 2.90 35.69 7.49
N LYS A 24 2.79 36.51 8.57
CA LYS A 24 2.99 37.97 8.51
C LYS A 24 4.20 38.33 7.62
N GLY A 25 3.92 38.93 6.50
CA GLY A 25 4.78 39.91 5.90
C GLY A 25 5.81 39.55 4.84
N LYS A 26 5.95 38.26 4.38
CA LYS A 26 6.86 37.99 3.25
C LYS A 26 6.45 36.72 2.45
N ASN A 27 6.41 36.89 1.14
CA ASN A 27 6.24 35.92 0.05
C ASN A 27 4.80 35.59 -0.33
N VAL A 28 4.23 36.50 -1.12
CA VAL A 28 3.09 36.19 -2.01
C VAL A 28 3.63 35.30 -3.12
N LYS A 29 3.24 34.02 -3.17
CA LYS A 29 3.56 33.15 -4.30
C LYS A 29 2.55 33.40 -5.42
N LYS A 30 3.03 33.69 -6.60
CA LYS A 30 2.27 33.77 -7.84
C LYS A 30 2.17 32.36 -8.42
N TYR A 31 0.99 31.93 -8.83
CA TYR A 31 0.74 30.67 -9.54
C TYR A 31 0.06 30.98 -10.88
N TYR A 32 0.49 30.29 -11.92
CA TYR A 32 -0.20 30.33 -13.20
C TYR A 32 -1.44 29.44 -13.15
N ASP A 33 -2.55 29.91 -13.74
CA ASP A 33 -3.84 29.19 -13.78
C ASP A 33 -3.91 28.25 -14.99
N ASP A 34 -3.11 28.50 -16.04
CA ASP A 34 -3.01 27.60 -17.20
C ASP A 34 -2.67 26.18 -16.75
N ILE A 35 -3.37 25.20 -17.31
CA ILE A 35 -3.12 23.79 -17.04
C ILE A 35 -2.04 23.30 -17.96
N PHE A 36 -0.89 22.98 -17.38
CA PHE A 36 0.23 22.41 -18.11
C PHE A 36 0.24 20.89 -17.98
N THR A 37 0.44 20.19 -19.09
CA THR A 37 0.54 18.73 -19.12
C THR A 37 1.81 18.31 -19.84
N PHE A 38 2.37 17.13 -19.48
CA PHE A 38 3.56 16.59 -20.10
C PHE A 38 3.45 15.08 -20.22
N ASP A 39 3.91 14.57 -21.35
CA ASP A 39 4.01 13.15 -21.64
C ASP A 39 5.14 12.87 -22.62
N ILE A 40 5.64 11.62 -22.64
CA ILE A 40 6.65 11.18 -23.60
C ILE A 40 6.26 9.83 -24.21
N GLU A 41 6.66 9.65 -25.47
CA GLU A 41 6.62 8.32 -26.09
C GLU A 41 8.03 7.78 -26.28
N THR A 42 8.16 6.48 -26.05
CA THR A 42 9.47 5.83 -25.99
C THR A 42 9.52 4.57 -26.83
N THR A 43 10.70 4.27 -27.36
CA THR A 43 11.01 2.99 -27.99
C THR A 43 11.90 2.16 -27.09
N SER A 44 11.44 0.98 -26.71
CA SER A 44 12.26 0.02 -25.96
C SER A 44 12.89 -1.00 -26.92
N ALA A 45 14.18 -1.25 -26.74
CA ALA A 45 14.96 -2.17 -27.55
C ALA A 45 16.03 -2.89 -26.72
N TRP A 46 16.60 -3.95 -27.27
CA TRP A 46 17.71 -4.67 -26.69
C TRP A 46 18.99 -4.31 -27.46
N VAL A 47 20.10 -4.18 -26.75
CA VAL A 47 21.38 -3.82 -27.33
C VAL A 47 22.43 -4.87 -26.97
N ASN A 48 23.23 -5.29 -27.96
CA ASN A 48 24.35 -6.19 -27.71
C ASN A 48 25.60 -5.41 -27.25
N GLU A 49 26.65 -6.13 -26.93
CA GLU A 49 27.94 -5.59 -26.49
C GLU A 49 28.60 -4.64 -27.48
N HIS A 50 28.25 -4.74 -28.79
CA HIS A 50 28.74 -3.86 -29.85
C HIS A 50 27.89 -2.60 -30.06
N GLY A 51 26.87 -2.35 -29.22
CA GLY A 51 25.99 -1.18 -29.37
C GLY A 51 24.93 -1.32 -30.47
N ASN A 52 24.72 -2.52 -31.01
CA ASN A 52 23.71 -2.74 -32.05
C ASN A 52 22.35 -3.07 -31.45
N VAL A 53 21.32 -2.42 -31.98
CA VAL A 53 19.93 -2.64 -31.55
C VAL A 53 19.38 -3.94 -32.12
N ILE A 54 18.84 -4.78 -31.26
CA ILE A 54 18.25 -6.07 -31.57
C ILE A 54 16.75 -6.04 -31.31
N LYS A 55 15.95 -6.38 -32.32
CA LYS A 55 14.50 -6.56 -32.13
C LYS A 55 14.20 -7.80 -31.32
N TYR A 56 13.25 -7.68 -30.40
CA TYR A 56 12.73 -8.82 -29.67
C TYR A 56 12.18 -9.88 -30.65
N LYS A 57 12.64 -11.13 -30.48
CA LYS A 57 12.13 -12.29 -31.20
C LYS A 57 11.65 -13.35 -30.20
N ARG A 58 10.39 -13.76 -30.31
CA ARG A 58 9.85 -14.89 -29.55
C ARG A 58 10.68 -16.16 -29.80
N GLY A 59 10.93 -16.97 -28.78
CA GLY A 59 11.61 -18.27 -28.92
C GLY A 59 13.11 -18.27 -28.65
N LYS A 60 13.72 -17.15 -28.22
CA LYS A 60 15.10 -17.14 -27.71
C LYS A 60 15.11 -17.47 -26.22
N SER A 61 16.19 -18.17 -25.75
CA SER A 61 16.36 -18.54 -24.35
C SER A 61 16.50 -17.31 -23.45
N SER A 62 16.20 -17.48 -22.17
CA SER A 62 16.41 -16.45 -21.15
C SER A 62 17.87 -16.03 -21.04
N GLU A 63 18.83 -16.95 -21.27
CA GLU A 63 20.26 -16.68 -21.28
C GLU A 63 20.64 -15.70 -22.41
N TYR A 64 20.08 -15.90 -23.62
CA TYR A 64 20.29 -14.99 -24.72
C TYR A 64 19.82 -13.56 -24.37
N TRP A 65 18.64 -13.41 -23.79
CA TRP A 65 18.15 -12.07 -23.41
C TRP A 65 18.91 -11.46 -22.24
N ASN A 66 19.50 -12.32 -21.35
CA ASN A 66 20.35 -11.85 -20.26
C ASN A 66 21.70 -11.31 -20.73
N SER A 67 22.17 -11.74 -21.90
CA SER A 67 23.41 -11.21 -22.49
C SER A 67 23.24 -9.83 -23.13
N LEU A 68 21.99 -9.34 -23.26
CA LEU A 68 21.68 -8.07 -23.90
C LEU A 68 21.27 -7.01 -22.88
N GLN A 69 21.61 -5.76 -23.14
CA GLN A 69 21.20 -4.61 -22.34
C GLN A 69 19.86 -4.05 -22.87
N PRO A 70 18.78 -4.11 -22.10
CA PRO A 70 17.53 -3.45 -22.50
C PRO A 70 17.63 -1.94 -22.27
N LEU A 71 17.20 -1.17 -23.27
CA LEU A 71 17.16 0.29 -23.27
C LEU A 71 15.78 0.80 -23.64
N SER A 72 15.47 2.03 -23.24
CA SER A 72 14.35 2.81 -23.79
C SER A 72 14.83 4.21 -24.14
N ILE A 73 14.49 4.71 -25.33
CA ILE A 73 14.78 6.08 -25.75
C ILE A 73 13.48 6.85 -25.95
N CYS A 74 13.49 8.15 -25.62
CA CYS A 74 12.42 9.06 -25.95
C CYS A 74 12.55 9.46 -27.42
N TYR A 75 11.47 9.35 -28.21
CA TYR A 75 11.46 9.78 -29.60
C TYR A 75 10.53 10.96 -29.88
N ILE A 76 9.66 11.29 -28.93
CA ILE A 76 8.79 12.48 -28.95
C ILE A 76 8.39 12.83 -27.52
N TRP A 77 8.42 14.11 -27.20
CA TRP A 77 7.76 14.65 -26.01
C TRP A 77 6.59 15.55 -26.41
N MET A 78 5.57 15.60 -25.55
CA MET A 78 4.39 16.42 -25.69
C MET A 78 4.26 17.34 -24.49
N PHE A 79 3.90 18.60 -24.73
CA PHE A 79 3.65 19.59 -23.69
C PHE A 79 2.37 20.35 -23.98
N GLY A 80 1.36 20.14 -23.15
CA GLY A 80 0.09 20.85 -23.26
C GLY A 80 0.10 22.16 -22.50
N VAL A 81 -0.44 23.19 -23.11
CA VAL A 81 -0.84 24.44 -22.46
C VAL A 81 -2.34 24.57 -22.69
N ASN A 82 -3.13 24.28 -21.67
CA ASN A 82 -4.57 24.10 -21.77
C ASN A 82 -4.93 23.02 -22.81
N ASP A 83 -5.68 23.35 -23.83
CA ASP A 83 -6.15 22.46 -24.91
C ASP A 83 -5.21 22.41 -26.13
N VAL A 84 -4.14 23.19 -26.12
CA VAL A 84 -3.13 23.19 -27.21
C VAL A 84 -1.94 22.34 -26.79
N VAL A 85 -1.56 21.38 -27.64
CA VAL A 85 -0.41 20.49 -27.38
C VAL A 85 0.75 20.79 -28.36
N TYR A 86 1.90 21.09 -27.78
CA TYR A 86 3.17 21.29 -28.45
C TYR A 86 3.99 20.00 -28.37
N TYR A 87 4.89 19.78 -29.33
CA TYR A 87 5.78 18.62 -29.31
C TYR A 87 7.17 18.94 -29.79
N GLY A 88 8.13 18.15 -29.39
CA GLY A 88 9.50 18.12 -29.93
C GLY A 88 10.04 16.69 -29.93
N ARG A 89 11.23 16.51 -30.47
CA ARG A 89 11.74 15.18 -30.81
C ARG A 89 12.89 14.72 -29.90
N THR A 90 13.53 15.62 -29.16
CA THR A 90 14.64 15.30 -28.26
C THR A 90 14.40 15.86 -26.87
N LEU A 91 14.97 15.23 -25.84
CA LEU A 91 14.86 15.71 -24.45
C LEU A 91 15.62 17.04 -24.25
N GLU A 92 16.69 17.29 -25.03
CA GLU A 92 17.39 18.56 -25.02
C GLU A 92 16.47 19.71 -25.47
N SER A 93 15.68 19.51 -26.54
CA SER A 93 14.69 20.51 -26.95
C SER A 93 13.57 20.71 -25.94
N PHE A 94 13.25 19.69 -25.12
CA PHE A 94 12.34 19.85 -23.97
C PHE A 94 12.96 20.73 -22.87
N TYR A 95 14.23 20.52 -22.55
CA TYR A 95 14.94 21.35 -21.60
C TYR A 95 14.96 22.83 -22.03
N GLU A 96 15.26 23.09 -23.31
CA GLU A 96 15.21 24.45 -23.88
C GLU A 96 13.81 25.06 -23.76
N MET A 97 12.76 24.28 -24.07
CA MET A 97 11.37 24.72 -23.93
C MET A 97 11.01 25.08 -22.49
N LEU A 98 11.49 24.32 -21.48
CA LEU A 98 11.28 24.67 -20.08
C LEU A 98 11.91 26.03 -19.72
N GLY A 99 13.06 26.38 -20.35
CA GLY A 99 13.72 27.68 -20.19
C GLY A 99 12.92 28.85 -20.78
N ASP A 100 12.07 28.59 -21.75
CA ASP A 100 11.21 29.60 -22.37
C ASP A 100 9.92 29.87 -21.58
N LEU A 101 9.62 29.07 -20.52
CA LEU A 101 8.48 29.29 -19.64
C LEU A 101 8.73 30.46 -18.70
N PRO A 102 7.67 31.20 -18.24
CA PRO A 102 7.83 32.33 -17.35
C PRO A 102 8.44 31.91 -15.99
N GLN A 103 9.45 32.67 -15.54
CA GLN A 103 10.21 32.37 -14.32
C GLN A 103 9.70 33.12 -13.06
N ASP A 104 8.78 34.07 -13.23
CA ASP A 104 8.28 34.97 -12.17
C ASP A 104 7.11 34.40 -11.36
N GLY A 105 6.63 33.21 -11.69
CA GLY A 105 5.54 32.50 -11.01
C GLY A 105 5.73 31.00 -10.98
N LYS A 106 4.96 30.33 -10.11
CA LYS A 106 4.95 28.86 -10.00
C LYS A 106 4.12 28.25 -11.13
N ILE A 107 4.67 27.22 -11.74
CA ILE A 107 4.05 26.44 -12.79
C ILE A 107 3.88 25.01 -12.28
N ILE A 108 2.65 24.45 -12.41
CA ILE A 108 2.36 23.06 -12.08
C ILE A 108 2.14 22.30 -13.39
N ILE A 109 3.02 21.33 -13.67
CA ILE A 109 2.93 20.46 -14.85
C ILE A 109 2.40 19.11 -14.42
N TRP A 110 1.29 18.67 -15.00
CA TRP A 110 0.66 17.38 -14.70
C TRP A 110 1.15 16.29 -15.65
N VAL A 111 1.61 15.18 -15.05
CA VAL A 111 2.15 14.02 -15.74
C VAL A 111 1.38 12.78 -15.32
N HIS A 112 0.97 11.95 -16.26
CA HIS A 112 0.29 10.71 -15.93
C HIS A 112 1.30 9.56 -15.79
N ASN A 113 1.52 9.08 -14.53
CA ASN A 113 2.56 8.11 -14.17
C ASN A 113 4.00 8.67 -14.17
N LEU A 114 4.18 9.84 -13.54
CA LEU A 114 5.48 10.54 -13.41
C LEU A 114 6.69 9.63 -13.06
N SER A 115 6.46 8.43 -12.53
CA SER A 115 7.54 7.49 -12.24
C SER A 115 8.30 7.01 -13.48
N TRP A 116 7.69 7.07 -14.66
CA TRP A 116 8.35 6.74 -15.95
C TRP A 116 9.12 7.94 -16.46
N GLU A 117 8.47 9.07 -16.63
CA GLU A 117 9.04 10.30 -17.19
C GLU A 117 10.18 10.84 -16.33
N ALA A 118 10.08 10.73 -15.00
CA ALA A 118 11.10 11.20 -14.08
C ALA A 118 12.51 10.63 -14.39
N HIS A 119 12.60 9.35 -14.79
CA HIS A 119 13.89 8.73 -15.09
C HIS A 119 14.55 9.30 -16.34
N PHE A 120 13.75 9.71 -17.33
CA PHE A 120 14.26 10.41 -18.50
C PHE A 120 14.68 11.84 -18.17
N LEU A 121 13.94 12.50 -17.28
CA LEU A 121 14.23 13.86 -16.85
C LEU A 121 15.50 13.97 -16.00
N PHE A 122 15.89 12.91 -15.25
CA PHE A 122 17.19 12.90 -14.55
C PHE A 122 18.40 13.09 -15.45
N ASN A 123 18.28 12.75 -16.71
CA ASN A 123 19.38 12.86 -17.67
C ASN A 123 19.62 14.30 -18.15
N ILE A 124 18.63 15.19 -17.96
CA ILE A 124 18.65 16.56 -18.47
C ILE A 124 18.46 17.64 -17.41
N LEU A 125 17.95 17.30 -16.23
CA LEU A 125 17.73 18.23 -15.12
C LEU A 125 18.74 18.00 -14.02
N THR A 126 19.15 19.09 -13.34
CA THR A 126 20.06 19.04 -12.19
C THR A 126 19.35 19.34 -10.88
N GLY A 127 19.88 18.85 -9.76
CA GLY A 127 19.32 19.07 -8.43
C GLY A 127 17.88 18.59 -8.30
N VAL A 128 17.56 17.43 -8.88
CA VAL A 128 16.20 16.90 -8.88
C VAL A 128 15.80 16.45 -7.48
N LYS A 129 14.69 17.00 -6.97
CA LYS A 129 14.10 16.67 -5.67
C LYS A 129 12.73 16.03 -5.89
N MET A 130 12.59 14.80 -5.41
CA MET A 130 11.33 14.07 -5.51
C MET A 130 10.64 13.95 -4.17
N PHE A 131 9.35 14.26 -4.13
CA PHE A 131 8.50 13.92 -3.00
C PHE A 131 7.83 12.58 -3.27
N CYS A 132 8.32 11.55 -2.58
CA CYS A 132 7.88 10.16 -2.72
C CYS A 132 7.32 9.65 -1.41
N ARG A 133 6.32 8.75 -1.48
CA ARG A 133 5.91 7.96 -0.33
C ARG A 133 6.79 6.71 -0.18
N THR A 134 7.20 6.14 -1.28
CA THR A 134 8.14 5.02 -1.39
C THR A 134 9.11 5.33 -2.53
N PRO A 135 10.35 4.84 -2.51
CA PRO A 135 11.26 4.95 -3.62
C PRO A 135 10.60 4.57 -4.95
N HIS A 136 10.97 5.21 -6.04
CA HIS A 136 10.45 4.99 -7.40
C HIS A 136 8.95 5.29 -7.62
N LYS A 137 8.26 5.94 -6.67
CA LYS A 137 6.86 6.38 -6.82
C LYS A 137 6.70 7.86 -6.51
N PRO A 138 7.24 8.76 -7.34
CA PRO A 138 7.16 10.19 -7.12
C PRO A 138 5.72 10.68 -7.26
N MET A 139 5.31 11.49 -6.29
CA MET A 139 4.07 12.26 -6.34
C MET A 139 4.30 13.64 -6.92
N LYS A 140 5.52 14.16 -6.71
CA LYS A 140 5.94 15.48 -7.13
C LYS A 140 7.45 15.47 -7.38
N LEU A 141 7.87 16.24 -8.40
CA LEU A 141 9.26 16.47 -8.75
C LEU A 141 9.50 17.97 -8.89
N THR A 142 10.64 18.45 -8.42
CA THR A 142 11.19 19.79 -8.64
C THR A 142 12.68 19.69 -8.95
N CYS A 143 13.28 20.70 -9.56
CA CYS A 143 14.70 20.71 -9.89
C CYS A 143 15.31 22.10 -9.58
N ASP A 144 16.63 22.17 -9.55
CA ASP A 144 17.33 23.42 -9.27
C ASP A 144 17.46 24.30 -10.53
N ASP A 145 17.47 23.73 -11.73
CA ASP A 145 17.49 24.49 -13.00
C ASP A 145 16.24 25.36 -13.17
N PHE A 146 15.07 24.85 -12.78
CA PHE A 146 13.77 25.54 -12.89
C PHE A 146 13.03 25.50 -11.56
N PRO A 147 13.45 26.29 -10.54
CA PRO A 147 12.94 26.19 -9.17
C PRO A 147 11.46 26.64 -9.03
N ASN A 148 10.91 27.28 -10.05
CA ASN A 148 9.51 27.68 -10.13
C ASN A 148 8.61 26.59 -10.73
N ILE A 149 9.15 25.54 -11.36
CA ILE A 149 8.42 24.45 -11.98
C ILE A 149 8.24 23.29 -11.00
N GLU A 150 7.04 22.73 -10.97
CA GLU A 150 6.67 21.58 -10.17
C GLU A 150 5.89 20.57 -11.03
N LEU A 151 6.47 19.36 -11.26
CA LEU A 151 5.74 18.28 -11.92
C LEU A 151 4.95 17.48 -10.89
N ARG A 152 3.69 17.15 -11.18
CA ARG A 152 2.79 16.37 -10.32
C ARG A 152 2.24 15.13 -11.01
N CYS A 153 2.21 14.02 -10.28
CA CYS A 153 1.69 12.75 -10.79
C CYS A 153 0.15 12.68 -10.73
N SER A 154 -0.52 12.71 -11.86
CA SER A 154 -1.99 12.56 -11.92
C SER A 154 -2.46 11.12 -11.70
N TYR A 155 -1.63 10.10 -12.00
CA TYR A 155 -1.96 8.70 -11.67
C TYR A 155 -2.07 8.47 -10.16
N MET A 156 -1.21 9.09 -9.35
CA MET A 156 -1.30 9.00 -7.89
C MET A 156 -2.57 9.64 -7.33
N LEU A 157 -3.12 10.61 -8.07
CA LEU A 157 -4.38 11.28 -7.74
C LEU A 157 -5.60 10.47 -8.18
N THR A 158 -5.57 9.88 -9.39
CA THR A 158 -6.75 9.24 -9.99
C THR A 158 -6.86 7.75 -9.70
N ARG A 159 -5.73 7.03 -9.65
CA ARG A 159 -5.62 5.58 -9.61
C ARG A 159 -6.33 4.88 -10.77
N LEU A 160 -6.54 5.59 -11.86
CA LEU A 160 -7.10 5.07 -13.09
C LEU A 160 -6.00 5.02 -14.16
N SER A 161 -6.05 4.04 -15.06
CA SER A 161 -5.28 4.11 -16.30
C SER A 161 -5.74 5.32 -17.12
N LEU A 162 -4.86 5.88 -17.95
CA LEU A 162 -5.20 7.06 -18.73
C LEU A 162 -6.41 6.80 -19.63
N ALA A 163 -6.51 5.59 -20.21
CA ALA A 163 -7.64 5.16 -21.03
C ALA A 163 -8.97 5.16 -20.24
N ASN A 164 -8.98 4.62 -19.01
CA ASN A 164 -10.17 4.59 -18.18
C ASN A 164 -10.48 5.96 -17.58
N TRP A 165 -9.46 6.77 -17.30
CA TRP A 165 -9.68 8.16 -16.90
C TRP A 165 -10.37 8.94 -18.02
N GLY A 166 -9.88 8.87 -19.27
CA GLY A 166 -10.51 9.46 -20.44
C GLY A 166 -11.95 8.98 -20.63
N LYS A 167 -12.20 7.66 -20.53
CA LYS A 167 -13.54 7.09 -20.60
C LYS A 167 -14.49 7.67 -19.53
N SER A 168 -14.01 7.87 -18.30
CA SER A 168 -14.80 8.46 -17.21
C SER A 168 -15.17 9.94 -17.45
N LEU A 169 -14.37 10.63 -18.26
CA LEU A 169 -14.56 12.04 -18.64
C LEU A 169 -15.34 12.21 -19.95
N GLY A 170 -15.68 11.12 -20.64
CA GLY A 170 -16.27 11.17 -21.98
C GLY A 170 -15.26 11.50 -23.09
N VAL A 171 -13.96 11.53 -22.79
CA VAL A 171 -12.87 11.78 -23.74
C VAL A 171 -12.33 10.44 -24.21
N LYS A 172 -12.54 10.10 -25.49
CA LYS A 172 -11.97 8.86 -26.05
C LYS A 172 -10.44 8.98 -26.16
N LYS A 173 -9.70 8.11 -25.45
CA LYS A 173 -8.32 7.81 -25.80
C LYS A 173 -8.33 6.99 -27.08
N LEU A 174 -7.46 7.33 -28.03
CA LEU A 174 -7.23 6.49 -29.20
C LEU A 174 -6.46 5.24 -28.73
N THR A 175 -6.98 4.05 -29.01
CA THR A 175 -6.34 2.77 -28.63
C THR A 175 -6.01 1.97 -29.87
N GLY A 176 -4.81 1.36 -29.91
CA GLY A 176 -4.38 0.51 -31.02
C GLY A 176 -3.82 1.27 -32.22
N ASP A 177 -3.65 2.58 -32.12
CA ASP A 177 -3.19 3.42 -33.23
C ASP A 177 -1.66 3.56 -33.29
N LEU A 178 -0.95 3.11 -32.24
CA LEU A 178 0.50 3.09 -32.19
C LEU A 178 1.00 1.64 -32.21
N GLU A 179 1.75 1.24 -33.23
CA GLU A 179 2.44 -0.05 -33.25
C GLU A 179 3.64 -0.01 -32.30
N TYR A 180 3.50 -0.44 -31.07
CA TYR A 180 4.57 -0.43 -30.05
C TYR A 180 5.80 -1.28 -30.41
N ASN A 181 5.65 -2.25 -31.31
CA ASN A 181 6.77 -3.07 -31.81
C ASN A 181 7.63 -2.38 -32.88
N LYS A 182 7.19 -1.24 -33.41
CA LYS A 182 7.95 -0.46 -34.35
C LYS A 182 9.01 0.37 -33.62
N ILE A 183 10.27 0.23 -34.06
CA ILE A 183 11.36 1.05 -33.51
C ILE A 183 11.22 2.45 -34.11
N ARG A 184 11.08 3.45 -33.25
CA ARG A 184 11.06 4.87 -33.61
C ARG A 184 12.18 5.59 -32.87
N THR A 185 12.78 6.55 -33.54
CA THR A 185 13.81 7.42 -32.98
C THR A 185 13.42 8.89 -33.19
N PRO A 186 14.12 9.85 -32.61
CA PRO A 186 13.87 11.27 -32.87
C PRO A 186 13.85 11.69 -34.34
N ILE A 187 14.55 10.97 -35.22
CA ILE A 187 14.58 11.24 -36.66
C ILE A 187 13.55 10.46 -37.47
N THR A 188 12.88 9.48 -36.92
CA THR A 188 11.83 8.71 -37.61
C THR A 188 10.62 9.61 -37.88
N PRO A 189 10.15 9.77 -39.15
CA PRO A 189 8.94 10.51 -39.44
C PRO A 189 7.72 9.90 -38.73
N LEU A 190 6.87 10.75 -38.20
CA LEU A 190 5.62 10.34 -37.57
C LEU A 190 4.44 10.76 -38.47
N THR A 191 3.45 9.88 -38.56
CA THR A 191 2.21 10.17 -39.31
C THR A 191 1.27 11.05 -38.45
N GLU A 192 0.33 11.74 -39.12
CA GLU A 192 -0.71 12.52 -38.41
C GLU A 192 -1.51 11.69 -37.42
N LYS A 193 -1.75 10.40 -37.74
CA LYS A 193 -2.43 9.47 -36.82
C LYS A 193 -1.62 9.20 -35.57
N GLU A 194 -0.30 8.98 -35.70
CA GLU A 194 0.61 8.80 -34.55
C GLU A 194 0.70 10.08 -33.71
N LEU A 195 0.79 11.25 -34.36
CA LEU A 195 0.77 12.53 -33.66
C LEU A 195 -0.56 12.76 -32.90
N GLY A 196 -1.70 12.45 -33.55
CA GLY A 196 -3.02 12.56 -32.91
C GLY A 196 -3.18 11.61 -31.71
N TYR A 197 -2.53 10.43 -31.75
CA TYR A 197 -2.47 9.53 -30.59
C TYR A 197 -1.73 10.18 -29.42
N CYS A 198 -0.53 10.69 -29.66
CA CYS A 198 0.31 11.34 -28.64
C CYS A 198 -0.37 12.59 -28.05
N GLU A 199 -1.02 13.42 -28.88
CA GLU A 199 -1.76 14.60 -28.43
C GLU A 199 -2.85 14.24 -27.42
N ARG A 200 -3.55 13.15 -27.69
CA ARG A 200 -4.71 12.73 -26.89
C ARG A 200 -4.36 12.44 -25.42
N ASP A 201 -3.16 11.96 -25.16
CA ASP A 201 -2.72 11.64 -23.79
C ASP A 201 -2.59 12.92 -22.95
N CYS A 202 -2.05 14.01 -23.48
CA CYS A 202 -2.05 15.33 -22.84
C CYS A 202 -3.47 15.89 -22.66
N ILE A 203 -4.35 15.76 -23.67
CA ILE A 203 -5.72 16.26 -23.61
C ILE A 203 -6.56 15.54 -22.53
N VAL A 204 -6.40 14.22 -22.35
CA VAL A 204 -7.07 13.49 -21.26
C VAL A 204 -6.64 14.02 -19.89
N VAL A 205 -5.35 14.29 -19.70
CA VAL A 205 -4.84 14.87 -18.44
C VAL A 205 -5.41 16.27 -18.23
N TYR A 206 -5.40 17.11 -19.28
CA TYR A 206 -5.98 18.47 -19.24
C TYR A 206 -7.45 18.45 -18.80
N GLU A 207 -8.32 17.71 -19.49
CA GLU A 207 -9.75 17.63 -19.16
C GLU A 207 -9.97 17.05 -17.75
N GLY A 208 -9.14 16.09 -17.34
CA GLY A 208 -9.19 15.53 -16.00
C GLY A 208 -8.85 16.55 -14.92
N ILE A 209 -7.79 17.31 -15.09
CA ILE A 209 -7.40 18.37 -14.14
C ILE A 209 -8.41 19.51 -14.13
N LYS A 210 -8.94 19.90 -15.28
CA LYS A 210 -10.04 20.87 -15.41
C LYS A 210 -11.29 20.44 -14.62
N ASN A 211 -11.60 19.13 -14.62
CA ASN A 211 -12.68 18.60 -13.79
C ASN A 211 -12.36 18.69 -12.28
N TYR A 212 -11.10 18.41 -11.87
CA TYR A 212 -10.69 18.63 -10.47
C TYR A 212 -10.76 20.11 -10.06
N LEU A 213 -10.45 21.04 -10.95
CA LEU A 213 -10.54 22.47 -10.67
C LEU A 213 -11.96 22.92 -10.31
N LYS A 214 -13.00 22.28 -10.85
CA LYS A 214 -14.42 22.55 -10.44
C LYS A 214 -14.63 22.27 -8.95
N GLN A 215 -13.94 21.28 -8.39
CA GLN A 215 -14.03 20.91 -6.97
C GLN A 215 -13.09 21.72 -6.08
N TYR A 216 -11.86 21.96 -6.55
CA TYR A 216 -10.80 22.51 -5.71
C TYR A 216 -10.52 24.01 -5.96
N GLY A 217 -11.02 24.53 -7.05
CA GLY A 217 -10.89 25.95 -7.46
C GLY A 217 -9.51 26.33 -7.99
N ARG A 218 -8.42 25.71 -7.49
CA ARG A 218 -7.03 26.04 -7.84
C ARG A 218 -6.16 24.80 -7.91
N GLN A 219 -5.17 24.77 -8.81
CA GLN A 219 -4.32 23.61 -9.04
C GLN A 219 -3.49 23.23 -7.81
N GLU A 220 -2.96 24.21 -7.08
CA GLU A 220 -2.16 23.94 -5.87
C GLU A 220 -2.96 23.37 -4.70
N GLU A 221 -4.30 23.52 -4.72
CA GLU A 221 -5.20 22.92 -3.73
C GLU A 221 -5.61 21.48 -4.08
N ILE A 222 -5.35 21.02 -5.31
CA ILE A 222 -5.60 19.63 -5.69
C ILE A 222 -4.64 18.73 -4.91
N PRO A 223 -5.13 17.71 -4.18
CA PRO A 223 -4.29 16.76 -3.46
C PRO A 223 -3.35 16.00 -4.40
N LEU A 224 -2.16 15.65 -3.93
CA LEU A 224 -1.18 14.89 -4.71
C LEU A 224 -1.57 13.40 -4.88
N THR A 225 -2.46 12.89 -4.03
CA THR A 225 -2.80 11.47 -4.01
C THR A 225 -4.27 11.24 -3.75
N GLN A 226 -4.74 10.08 -4.16
CA GLN A 226 -6.10 9.60 -3.87
C GLN A 226 -6.41 9.61 -2.36
N THR A 227 -5.47 9.15 -1.52
CA THR A 227 -5.64 9.21 -0.06
C THR A 227 -5.70 10.65 0.47
N GLY A 228 -5.07 11.59 -0.22
CA GLY A 228 -5.14 13.01 0.08
C GLY A 228 -6.54 13.60 -0.11
N THR A 229 -7.31 13.11 -1.10
CA THR A 229 -8.71 13.52 -1.30
C THR A 229 -9.60 13.07 -0.13
N VAL A 230 -9.47 11.78 0.26
CA VAL A 230 -10.20 11.24 1.43
C VAL A 230 -9.81 11.98 2.70
N ARG A 231 -8.51 12.22 2.89
CA ARG A 231 -7.99 12.97 4.05
C ARG A 231 -8.59 14.38 4.15
N ARG A 232 -8.76 15.06 3.02
CA ARG A 232 -9.36 16.40 3.00
C ARG A 232 -10.81 16.35 3.45
N VAL A 233 -11.61 15.44 2.90
CA VAL A 233 -13.03 15.28 3.25
C VAL A 233 -13.20 14.95 4.73
N VAL A 234 -12.44 13.98 5.27
CA VAL A 234 -12.49 13.63 6.71
C VAL A 234 -12.13 14.81 7.57
N LYS A 235 -11.05 15.53 7.19
CA LYS A 235 -10.63 16.73 7.93
C LYS A 235 -11.71 17.82 7.92
N GLU A 236 -12.33 18.08 6.80
CA GLU A 236 -13.41 19.07 6.69
C GLU A 236 -14.59 18.66 7.59
N LYS A 237 -15.09 17.42 7.45
CA LYS A 237 -16.22 16.91 8.26
C LYS A 237 -15.98 16.95 9.79
N LEU A 238 -14.75 16.72 10.25
CA LEU A 238 -14.43 16.67 11.67
C LEU A 238 -14.02 18.02 12.26
N MET A 239 -13.29 18.83 11.50
CA MET A 239 -12.69 20.06 12.01
C MET A 239 -13.55 21.31 11.81
N GLU A 240 -14.77 21.15 11.25
CA GLU A 240 -15.83 22.16 11.30
C GLU A 240 -16.32 22.38 12.74
N ASP A 241 -16.38 21.31 13.55
CA ASP A 241 -16.70 21.37 14.97
C ASP A 241 -15.48 21.87 15.78
N GLU A 242 -15.62 23.05 16.37
CA GLU A 242 -14.56 23.67 17.18
C GLU A 242 -14.31 22.89 18.49
N ALA A 243 -15.34 22.27 19.06
CA ALA A 243 -15.20 21.42 20.25
C ALA A 243 -14.37 20.18 19.92
N TYR A 244 -14.63 19.54 18.78
CA TYR A 244 -13.81 18.44 18.30
C TYR A 244 -12.35 18.85 18.06
N ASN A 245 -12.12 20.02 17.46
CA ASN A 245 -10.77 20.54 17.21
C ASN A 245 -9.97 20.75 18.50
N LYS A 246 -10.63 21.21 19.56
CA LYS A 246 -10.00 21.32 20.90
C LYS A 246 -9.75 19.94 21.49
N PHE A 247 -10.75 19.08 21.46
CA PHE A 247 -10.67 17.73 21.99
C PHE A 247 -9.56 16.89 21.37
N ILE A 248 -9.48 16.79 20.05
CA ILE A 248 -8.50 15.90 19.39
C ILE A 248 -7.04 16.26 19.73
N LYS A 249 -6.76 17.52 20.03
CA LYS A 249 -5.42 17.97 20.46
C LYS A 249 -5.02 17.42 21.82
N THR A 250 -5.99 17.07 22.69
CA THR A 250 -5.70 16.41 23.97
C THR A 250 -5.19 14.99 23.80
N LEU A 251 -5.45 14.36 22.64
CA LEU A 251 -5.01 13.01 22.31
C LEU A 251 -3.64 12.97 21.60
N VAL A 252 -2.99 14.10 21.41
CA VAL A 252 -1.61 14.14 20.92
C VAL A 252 -0.68 13.59 22.01
N PRO A 253 0.23 12.65 21.69
CA PRO A 253 1.19 12.11 22.67
C PRO A 253 1.94 13.23 23.42
N HIS A 254 2.16 13.05 24.73
CA HIS A 254 2.78 14.08 25.57
C HIS A 254 4.25 14.33 25.22
N ASN A 255 4.97 13.29 24.79
CA ASN A 255 6.39 13.39 24.47
C ASN A 255 6.82 12.27 23.50
N ALA A 256 8.07 12.33 23.05
CA ALA A 256 8.66 11.35 22.15
C ALA A 256 8.66 9.92 22.73
N LYS A 257 8.77 9.76 24.06
CA LYS A 257 8.76 8.42 24.69
C LYS A 257 7.38 7.79 24.58
N GLU A 258 6.31 8.53 24.87
CA GLU A 258 4.94 8.05 24.68
C GLU A 258 4.66 7.76 23.21
N TYR A 259 5.09 8.62 22.29
CA TYR A 259 4.91 8.38 20.86
C TYR A 259 5.67 7.12 20.38
N LYS A 260 6.90 6.90 20.84
CA LYS A 260 7.66 5.68 20.56
C LYS A 260 6.96 4.43 21.13
N MET A 261 6.42 4.52 22.35
CA MET A 261 5.63 3.42 22.93
C MET A 261 4.44 3.09 22.03
N LEU A 262 3.64 4.08 21.61
CA LEU A 262 2.51 3.86 20.70
C LEU A 262 2.93 3.26 19.36
N GLN A 263 4.06 3.70 18.79
CA GLN A 263 4.60 3.11 17.56
C GLN A 263 5.06 1.66 17.75
N HIS A 264 5.61 1.35 18.92
CA HIS A 264 6.04 -0.01 19.26
C HIS A 264 4.86 -0.95 19.45
N VAL A 265 3.81 -0.51 20.12
CA VAL A 265 2.56 -1.27 20.33
C VAL A 265 1.82 -1.51 19.01
N PHE A 266 1.91 -0.58 18.05
CA PHE A 266 1.23 -0.75 16.76
C PHE A 266 1.73 -2.02 16.06
N ALA A 267 0.82 -2.93 15.77
CA ALA A 267 1.03 -4.09 14.90
C ALA A 267 -0.04 -4.11 13.81
N GLY A 268 0.33 -4.51 12.60
CA GLY A 268 -0.59 -4.67 11.47
C GLY A 268 -1.54 -5.86 11.63
N GLY A 269 -2.19 -6.24 10.54
CA GLY A 269 -2.99 -7.46 10.46
C GLY A 269 -2.12 -8.72 10.62
N TYR A 270 -2.73 -9.80 11.04
CA TYR A 270 -2.06 -11.09 11.17
C TYR A 270 -1.96 -11.75 9.80
N THR A 271 -0.75 -12.12 9.40
CA THR A 271 -0.50 -12.91 8.19
C THR A 271 0.50 -14.00 8.56
N HIS A 272 0.12 -15.25 8.35
CA HIS A 272 0.95 -16.39 8.73
C HIS A 272 0.55 -17.65 7.97
N ALA A 273 1.53 -18.49 7.63
CA ALA A 273 1.29 -19.84 7.13
C ALA A 273 1.47 -20.81 8.29
N ASN A 274 0.51 -21.72 8.46
CA ASN A 274 0.63 -22.76 9.46
C ASN A 274 1.88 -23.61 9.19
N ARG A 275 2.79 -23.68 10.16
CA ARG A 275 4.08 -24.37 10.04
C ARG A 275 3.95 -25.86 9.73
N MET A 276 2.84 -26.47 10.10
CA MET A 276 2.59 -27.90 9.85
C MET A 276 2.27 -28.19 8.37
N HIS A 277 1.81 -27.16 7.63
CA HIS A 277 1.37 -27.27 6.25
C HIS A 277 2.24 -26.49 5.25
N ALA A 278 3.06 -25.55 5.71
CA ALA A 278 3.92 -24.73 4.86
C ALA A 278 4.84 -25.59 3.98
N GLY A 279 4.89 -25.30 2.67
CA GLY A 279 5.69 -26.04 1.69
C GLY A 279 5.04 -27.30 1.13
N LYS A 280 4.07 -27.89 1.84
CA LYS A 280 3.36 -29.11 1.42
C LYS A 280 2.28 -28.79 0.38
N ILE A 281 1.97 -29.77 -0.47
CA ILE A 281 0.79 -29.72 -1.31
C ILE A 281 -0.33 -30.45 -0.56
N ILE A 282 -1.34 -29.71 -0.16
CA ILE A 282 -2.52 -30.25 0.50
C ILE A 282 -3.54 -30.57 -0.58
N ARG A 283 -4.00 -31.83 -0.64
CA ARG A 283 -4.98 -32.35 -1.61
C ARG A 283 -6.27 -32.76 -0.92
N GLU A 284 -6.76 -31.87 -0.08
CA GLU A 284 -7.98 -32.02 0.66
C GLU A 284 -8.91 -30.84 0.36
N ARG A 285 -10.22 -31.09 0.41
CA ARG A 285 -11.20 -30.04 0.21
C ARG A 285 -11.21 -29.10 1.42
N GLY A 286 -11.15 -27.82 1.13
CA GLY A 286 -11.28 -26.77 2.13
C GLY A 286 -12.01 -25.55 1.61
N GLU A 287 -12.18 -24.59 2.49
CA GLU A 287 -12.92 -23.36 2.26
C GLU A 287 -12.06 -22.15 2.56
N HIS A 288 -12.18 -21.14 1.69
CA HIS A 288 -11.58 -19.83 1.86
C HIS A 288 -12.64 -18.86 2.37
N TYR A 289 -12.42 -18.29 3.55
CA TYR A 289 -13.28 -17.30 4.19
C TYR A 289 -12.61 -15.93 4.21
N ASP A 290 -13.41 -14.85 4.06
CA ASP A 290 -12.93 -13.47 4.04
C ASP A 290 -13.93 -12.54 4.73
N PHE A 291 -13.43 -11.53 5.46
CA PHE A 291 -14.27 -10.51 6.07
C PHE A 291 -14.78 -9.51 5.03
N THR A 292 -16.04 -9.18 5.08
CA THR A 292 -16.61 -8.09 4.28
C THR A 292 -16.15 -6.73 4.82
N SER A 293 -14.93 -6.32 4.45
CA SER A 293 -14.30 -5.04 4.86
C SER A 293 -14.07 -4.93 6.37
N ASP A 294 -13.13 -5.70 6.87
CA ASP A 294 -12.81 -5.79 8.29
C ASP A 294 -12.48 -4.44 8.94
N TYR A 295 -11.44 -3.72 8.50
CA TYR A 295 -11.08 -2.42 9.10
C TYR A 295 -12.24 -1.40 9.12
N PRO A 296 -13.04 -1.23 8.06
CA PRO A 296 -14.26 -0.42 8.12
C PRO A 296 -15.26 -0.89 9.17
N PHE A 297 -15.44 -2.21 9.34
CA PHE A 297 -16.26 -2.75 10.40
C PHE A 297 -15.73 -2.38 11.78
N GLN A 298 -14.43 -2.59 12.01
CA GLN A 298 -13.81 -2.25 13.30
C GLN A 298 -13.98 -0.76 13.61
N LEU A 299 -13.72 0.14 12.61
CA LEU A 299 -13.90 1.58 12.78
C LEU A 299 -15.33 2.00 13.14
N CYS A 300 -16.34 1.27 12.66
CA CYS A 300 -17.75 1.54 12.98
C CYS A 300 -18.20 0.90 14.30
N ALA A 301 -17.90 -0.39 14.47
CA ALA A 301 -18.55 -1.25 15.45
C ALA A 301 -17.89 -1.23 16.84
N ARG A 302 -16.68 -0.67 16.97
CA ARG A 302 -15.89 -0.74 18.21
C ARG A 302 -15.69 0.63 18.84
N LYS A 303 -15.42 0.62 20.16
CA LYS A 303 -15.04 1.82 20.91
C LYS A 303 -13.52 1.98 20.93
N TYR A 304 -13.03 3.22 20.93
CA TYR A 304 -11.63 3.60 20.79
C TYR A 304 -11.15 4.46 21.94
N PRO A 305 -9.82 4.52 22.24
CA PRO A 305 -9.27 5.42 23.25
C PRO A 305 -9.64 6.88 22.99
N PHE A 306 -10.30 7.52 23.92
CA PHE A 306 -10.81 8.89 23.84
C PHE A 306 -10.30 9.81 24.93
N THR A 307 -9.40 9.32 25.79
CA THR A 307 -8.71 10.15 26.79
C THR A 307 -7.19 10.01 26.62
N PRO A 308 -6.39 10.98 27.08
CA PRO A 308 -4.95 10.81 27.17
C PRO A 308 -4.58 9.55 27.95
N TRP A 309 -3.46 8.94 27.61
CA TRP A 309 -2.96 7.76 28.31
C TRP A 309 -2.51 8.12 29.71
N ALA A 310 -3.11 7.50 30.71
CA ALA A 310 -2.77 7.69 32.12
C ALA A 310 -2.00 6.46 32.64
N TYR A 311 -0.84 6.69 33.25
CA TYR A 311 -0.07 5.64 33.93
C TYR A 311 -0.83 5.16 35.17
N ILE A 312 -0.86 3.85 35.40
CA ILE A 312 -1.44 3.19 36.56
C ILE A 312 -0.31 2.53 37.35
N PRO A 313 -0.15 2.87 38.66
CA PRO A 313 0.86 2.25 39.51
C PRO A 313 0.59 0.77 39.83
N ASP A 314 -0.67 0.34 39.72
CA ASP A 314 -1.08 -1.05 39.93
C ASP A 314 -0.40 -1.96 38.88
N LYS A 315 0.15 -3.05 39.34
CA LYS A 315 0.87 -4.05 38.55
C LYS A 315 0.07 -5.34 38.35
N THR A 316 -1.22 -5.25 38.33
CA THR A 316 -2.12 -6.37 38.07
C THR A 316 -2.65 -6.30 36.64
N ILE A 317 -2.86 -7.47 36.01
CA ILE A 317 -3.56 -7.53 34.72
C ILE A 317 -5.01 -7.07 34.97
N PRO A 318 -5.49 -6.06 34.20
CA PRO A 318 -6.83 -5.53 34.37
C PRO A 318 -7.91 -6.58 34.09
N ASP A 319 -9.06 -6.45 34.79
CA ASP A 319 -10.23 -7.31 34.58
C ASP A 319 -10.77 -7.14 33.15
N GLU A 320 -10.96 -8.26 32.47
CA GLU A 320 -11.42 -8.32 31.09
C GLU A 320 -12.83 -7.73 30.89
N ASN A 321 -13.66 -7.73 31.91
CA ASN A 321 -14.97 -7.09 31.86
C ASN A 321 -14.88 -5.57 31.61
N THR A 322 -13.72 -4.96 31.90
CA THR A 322 -13.49 -3.53 31.65
C THR A 322 -13.06 -3.23 30.19
N TYR A 323 -12.65 -4.23 29.43
CA TYR A 323 -12.01 -4.03 28.09
C TYR A 323 -12.93 -3.42 27.06
N ASN A 324 -14.25 -3.47 27.26
CA ASN A 324 -15.19 -2.80 26.35
C ASN A 324 -15.17 -1.26 26.51
N ASP A 325 -14.92 -0.75 27.71
CA ASP A 325 -15.02 0.67 28.06
C ASP A 325 -13.67 1.32 28.41
N VAL A 326 -12.65 0.50 28.67
CA VAL A 326 -11.29 0.95 28.99
C VAL A 326 -10.27 0.27 28.07
N ALA A 327 -9.41 1.07 27.49
CA ALA A 327 -8.25 0.65 26.74
C ALA A 327 -7.05 0.56 27.65
N TYR A 328 -6.24 -0.48 27.50
CA TYR A 328 -5.00 -0.66 28.25
C TYR A 328 -3.82 -0.87 27.31
N ILE A 329 -2.66 -0.33 27.72
CA ILE A 329 -1.35 -0.69 27.17
C ILE A 329 -0.54 -1.27 28.33
N MET A 330 -0.06 -2.49 28.15
CA MET A 330 0.64 -3.26 29.18
C MET A 330 2.04 -3.62 28.69
N GLU A 331 3.06 -3.27 29.48
CA GLU A 331 4.40 -3.84 29.34
C GLU A 331 4.47 -5.06 30.26
N LEU A 332 4.58 -6.25 29.64
CA LEU A 332 4.53 -7.54 30.32
C LEU A 332 5.88 -8.25 30.22
N LYS A 333 6.28 -8.92 31.30
CA LYS A 333 7.41 -9.83 31.34
C LYS A 333 6.93 -11.26 31.63
N PHE A 334 7.21 -12.18 30.71
CA PHE A 334 6.90 -13.61 30.83
C PHE A 334 8.14 -14.40 31.21
N THR A 335 7.94 -15.52 31.94
CA THR A 335 8.96 -16.55 32.17
C THR A 335 8.45 -17.89 31.68
N GLU A 336 9.33 -18.69 31.06
CA GLU A 336 9.03 -20.01 30.51
C GLU A 336 7.78 -20.00 29.62
N LEU A 337 7.80 -19.10 28.61
CA LEU A 337 6.71 -18.93 27.66
C LEU A 337 6.78 -19.98 26.56
N ARG A 338 5.64 -20.65 26.25
CA ARG A 338 5.55 -21.63 25.16
C ARG A 338 4.25 -21.49 24.40
N CYS A 339 4.31 -21.53 23.08
CA CYS A 339 3.15 -21.56 22.20
C CYS A 339 2.55 -22.97 22.17
N GLU A 340 1.28 -23.11 22.55
CA GLU A 340 0.56 -24.39 22.60
C GLU A 340 -0.20 -24.71 21.30
N THR A 341 -0.22 -23.77 20.34
CA THR A 341 -0.96 -23.87 19.10
C THR A 341 -0.04 -24.11 17.89
N CYS A 342 -0.58 -24.61 16.78
CA CYS A 342 0.16 -24.77 15.53
C CYS A 342 0.60 -23.42 14.94
N ASN A 343 -0.17 -22.38 15.20
CA ASN A 343 0.14 -21.01 14.84
C ASN A 343 0.81 -20.27 15.99
N SER A 344 1.59 -19.25 15.70
CA SER A 344 2.26 -18.40 16.68
C SER A 344 1.86 -16.93 16.48
N TYR A 345 1.69 -16.19 17.58
CA TYR A 345 1.18 -14.82 17.54
C TYR A 345 2.24 -13.75 17.77
N ILE A 346 3.04 -13.87 18.82
CA ILE A 346 3.98 -12.84 19.27
C ILE A 346 5.08 -12.62 18.23
N GLN A 347 5.24 -11.39 17.73
CA GLN A 347 6.30 -11.04 16.78
C GLN A 347 7.63 -10.82 17.51
N VAL A 348 8.70 -11.50 17.07
CA VAL A 348 10.07 -11.35 17.62
C VAL A 348 10.53 -9.89 17.61
N VAL A 349 10.24 -9.14 16.51
CA VAL A 349 10.62 -7.73 16.36
C VAL A 349 9.89 -6.77 17.30
N LYS A 350 8.85 -7.24 18.03
CA LYS A 350 8.11 -6.49 19.04
C LYS A 350 8.55 -6.81 20.46
N CYS A 351 9.39 -7.82 20.63
CA CYS A 351 9.96 -8.16 21.94
C CYS A 351 11.11 -7.21 22.28
N SER A 352 11.32 -6.96 23.55
CA SER A 352 12.48 -6.19 24.02
C SER A 352 13.78 -6.93 23.70
N THR A 353 14.88 -6.20 23.53
CA THR A 353 16.19 -6.75 23.14
C THR A 353 16.83 -7.64 24.21
N ASP A 354 16.37 -7.54 25.45
CA ASP A 354 16.77 -8.39 26.59
C ASP A 354 16.00 -9.71 26.69
N SER A 355 15.00 -9.92 25.81
CA SER A 355 14.24 -11.18 25.75
C SER A 355 15.11 -12.34 25.29
N ARG A 356 14.93 -13.50 25.95
CA ARG A 356 15.65 -14.75 25.66
C ARG A 356 14.73 -15.72 24.94
N ILE A 357 14.58 -15.50 23.61
CA ILE A 357 13.75 -16.32 22.74
C ILE A 357 14.57 -17.56 22.33
N THR A 358 14.06 -18.76 22.65
CA THR A 358 14.72 -20.03 22.38
C THR A 358 14.27 -20.65 21.05
N ARG A 359 12.98 -20.43 20.65
CA ARG A 359 12.45 -20.90 19.37
C ARG A 359 11.53 -19.87 18.72
N SER A 360 11.59 -19.78 17.42
CA SER A 360 10.72 -18.92 16.63
C SER A 360 10.26 -19.61 15.34
N ASP A 361 9.08 -19.22 14.88
CA ASP A 361 8.47 -19.64 13.62
C ASP A 361 8.27 -18.41 12.72
N ASN A 362 9.07 -18.30 11.70
CA ASN A 362 9.01 -17.22 10.71
C ASN A 362 8.83 -15.80 11.32
N GLY A 363 9.71 -15.47 12.28
CA GLY A 363 9.70 -14.17 12.97
C GLY A 363 8.64 -14.05 14.08
N ARG A 364 8.03 -15.17 14.50
CA ARG A 364 7.11 -15.22 15.64
C ARG A 364 7.64 -16.18 16.72
N VAL A 365 7.39 -15.84 17.98
CA VAL A 365 7.90 -16.57 19.12
C VAL A 365 7.14 -17.88 19.32
N LEU A 366 7.86 -18.99 19.39
CA LEU A 366 7.34 -20.29 19.85
C LEU A 366 7.66 -20.52 21.32
N GLU A 367 8.91 -20.29 21.72
CA GLU A 367 9.36 -20.51 23.09
C GLU A 367 10.34 -19.41 23.52
N ALA A 368 10.26 -19.02 24.78
CA ALA A 368 11.20 -18.10 25.40
C ALA A 368 11.38 -18.42 26.88
N SER A 369 12.62 -18.42 27.38
CA SER A 369 12.86 -18.53 28.83
C SER A 369 12.47 -17.25 29.58
N GLU A 370 12.74 -16.09 28.97
CA GLU A 370 12.27 -14.77 29.41
C GLU A 370 11.85 -13.95 28.19
N LEU A 371 10.71 -13.24 28.28
CA LEU A 371 10.21 -12.39 27.21
C LEU A 371 9.55 -11.14 27.78
N SER A 372 9.98 -9.96 27.30
CA SER A 372 9.34 -8.69 27.60
C SER A 372 8.73 -8.08 26.34
N ILE A 373 7.46 -7.66 26.43
CA ILE A 373 6.71 -7.08 25.30
C ILE A 373 5.71 -6.04 25.78
N THR A 374 5.45 -5.02 24.97
CA THR A 374 4.39 -4.05 25.21
C THR A 374 3.24 -4.27 24.25
N ILE A 375 2.05 -4.50 24.75
CA ILE A 375 0.85 -4.92 24.02
C ILE A 375 -0.40 -4.17 24.45
N THR A 376 -1.48 -4.26 23.64
CA THR A 376 -2.83 -3.87 24.07
C THR A 376 -3.53 -4.98 24.83
N GLU A 377 -4.60 -4.66 25.55
CA GLU A 377 -5.46 -5.67 26.19
C GLU A 377 -6.12 -6.59 25.15
N GLN A 378 -6.26 -6.14 23.90
CA GLN A 378 -6.78 -6.96 22.80
C GLN A 378 -5.77 -8.05 22.39
N ASP A 379 -4.48 -7.71 22.34
CA ASP A 379 -3.42 -8.68 22.09
C ASP A 379 -3.29 -9.68 23.24
N TRP A 380 -3.49 -9.22 24.47
CA TRP A 380 -3.52 -10.09 25.66
C TRP A 380 -4.56 -11.19 25.54
N LEU A 381 -5.79 -10.88 25.09
CA LEU A 381 -6.84 -11.87 24.87
C LEU A 381 -6.36 -13.02 23.96
N ILE A 382 -5.59 -12.72 22.94
CA ILE A 382 -5.06 -13.74 22.02
C ILE A 382 -3.91 -14.51 22.70
N ILE A 383 -2.95 -13.81 23.30
CA ILE A 383 -1.77 -14.41 23.91
C ILE A 383 -2.13 -15.40 25.01
N LYS A 384 -3.03 -15.03 25.92
CA LYS A 384 -3.44 -15.91 27.06
C LYS A 384 -4.09 -17.22 26.61
N ASN A 385 -4.67 -17.25 25.40
CA ASN A 385 -5.32 -18.44 24.84
C ASN A 385 -4.38 -19.28 23.96
N MET A 386 -3.24 -18.73 23.51
CA MET A 386 -2.30 -19.42 22.64
C MET A 386 -1.02 -19.87 23.33
N TYR A 387 -0.69 -19.26 24.47
CA TYR A 387 0.58 -19.50 25.14
C TYR A 387 0.39 -19.95 26.58
N SER A 388 1.14 -20.97 27.01
CA SER A 388 1.39 -21.26 28.41
C SER A 388 2.62 -20.50 28.91
N PHE A 389 2.66 -20.16 30.17
CA PHE A 389 3.78 -19.50 30.83
C PHE A 389 3.79 -19.80 32.32
N LYS A 390 4.98 -19.84 32.93
CA LYS A 390 5.13 -20.06 34.36
C LYS A 390 4.68 -18.87 35.19
N SER A 391 5.04 -17.66 34.71
CA SER A 391 4.59 -16.41 35.35
C SER A 391 4.52 -15.28 34.34
N VAL A 392 3.66 -14.30 34.61
CA VAL A 392 3.59 -13.02 33.92
C VAL A 392 3.61 -11.90 34.95
N GLU A 393 4.45 -10.90 34.73
CA GLU A 393 4.58 -9.69 35.54
C GLU A 393 4.19 -8.46 34.71
N VAL A 394 3.34 -7.58 35.29
CA VAL A 394 3.05 -6.28 34.70
C VAL A 394 4.12 -5.27 35.12
N ILE A 395 4.96 -4.86 34.17
CA ILE A 395 6.04 -3.88 34.42
C ILE A 395 5.49 -2.46 34.39
N LYS A 396 4.67 -2.13 33.36
CA LYS A 396 3.97 -0.84 33.24
C LYS A 396 2.55 -1.05 32.74
N LEU A 397 1.66 -0.21 33.23
CA LEU A 397 0.26 -0.21 32.85
C LEU A 397 -0.21 1.21 32.57
N TYR A 398 -0.87 1.38 31.42
CA TYR A 398 -1.51 2.63 31.02
C TYR A 398 -2.96 2.38 30.67
N LYS A 399 -3.85 3.35 30.93
CA LYS A 399 -5.26 3.29 30.56
C LYS A 399 -5.74 4.52 29.81
N SER A 400 -6.76 4.33 28.99
CA SER A 400 -7.55 5.37 28.33
C SER A 400 -9.01 4.91 28.27
N TYR A 401 -9.97 5.79 28.55
CA TYR A 401 -11.39 5.47 28.43
C TYR A 401 -11.80 5.43 26.95
N LYS A 402 -12.70 4.52 26.60
CA LYS A 402 -13.14 4.27 25.23
C LYS A 402 -14.49 4.91 24.91
N GLN A 403 -14.64 5.36 23.67
CA GLN A 403 -15.93 5.78 23.08
C GLN A 403 -15.97 5.38 21.61
N TYR A 404 -17.16 5.39 20.99
CA TYR A 404 -17.27 5.27 19.54
C TYR A 404 -16.62 6.46 18.85
N LEU A 405 -16.06 6.23 17.65
CA LEU A 405 -15.53 7.29 16.82
C LEU A 405 -16.60 8.34 16.47
N PRO A 406 -16.23 9.59 16.14
CA PRO A 406 -17.20 10.65 15.86
C PRO A 406 -18.20 10.27 14.77
N LYS A 407 -19.49 10.61 14.98
CA LYS A 407 -20.55 10.31 14.02
C LYS A 407 -20.24 10.71 12.57
N PRO A 408 -19.72 11.93 12.27
CA PRO A 408 -19.40 12.30 10.87
C PRO A 408 -18.32 11.41 10.24
N PHE A 409 -17.41 10.85 11.05
CA PHE A 409 -16.41 9.91 10.57
C PHE A 409 -17.04 8.56 10.22
N ILE A 410 -17.88 8.01 11.11
CA ILE A 410 -18.58 6.73 10.88
C ILE A 410 -19.52 6.83 9.67
N GLU A 411 -20.29 7.91 9.56
CA GLU A 411 -21.16 8.12 8.40
C GLU A 411 -20.38 8.13 7.09
N TYR A 412 -19.17 8.72 7.09
CA TYR A 412 -18.31 8.70 5.90
C TYR A 412 -17.71 7.32 5.61
N VAL A 413 -17.36 6.53 6.64
CA VAL A 413 -16.97 5.12 6.45
C VAL A 413 -18.08 4.36 5.75
N LEU A 414 -19.33 4.49 6.21
CA LEU A 414 -20.51 3.82 5.65
C LEU A 414 -20.82 4.29 4.23
N GLU A 415 -20.67 5.59 3.94
CA GLU A 415 -20.80 6.16 2.60
C GLU A 415 -19.80 5.53 1.62
N LEU A 416 -18.51 5.47 1.98
CA LEU A 416 -17.47 4.85 1.14
C LEU A 416 -17.69 3.34 0.98
N TYR A 417 -18.21 2.67 2.01
CA TYR A 417 -18.55 1.25 1.92
C TYR A 417 -19.70 1.00 0.94
N GLY A 418 -20.73 1.85 0.98
CA GLY A 418 -21.84 1.83 0.02
C GLY A 418 -21.36 2.03 -1.41
N ASN A 419 -20.51 3.04 -1.64
CA ASN A 419 -19.93 3.34 -2.94
C ASN A 419 -19.10 2.18 -3.50
N LYS A 420 -18.24 1.56 -2.66
CA LYS A 420 -17.49 0.36 -3.05
C LYS A 420 -18.43 -0.79 -3.42
N THR A 421 -19.47 -1.03 -2.61
CA THR A 421 -20.37 -2.16 -2.79
C THR A 421 -21.19 -2.03 -4.08
N SER A 422 -21.61 -0.83 -4.46
CA SER A 422 -22.35 -0.57 -5.70
C SER A 422 -21.55 -0.92 -6.97
N LEU A 423 -20.22 -0.89 -6.90
CA LEU A 423 -19.31 -1.21 -8.01
C LEU A 423 -18.88 -2.70 -8.04
N LYS A 424 -19.23 -3.48 -7.00
CA LYS A 424 -18.86 -4.89 -6.94
C LYS A 424 -19.64 -5.68 -7.99
N ASP A 425 -19.00 -6.72 -8.56
CA ASP A 425 -19.55 -7.63 -9.54
C ASP A 425 -19.84 -6.99 -10.92
N LEU A 426 -19.24 -5.84 -11.23
CA LEU A 426 -19.21 -5.24 -12.56
C LEU A 426 -17.93 -5.64 -13.28
N GLU A 427 -18.02 -6.00 -14.56
CA GLU A 427 -16.92 -6.63 -15.31
C GLU A 427 -16.24 -5.70 -16.31
N ASP A 428 -16.85 -4.53 -16.62
CA ASP A 428 -16.22 -3.58 -17.52
C ASP A 428 -14.97 -2.94 -16.88
N THR A 429 -13.96 -2.66 -17.70
CA THR A 429 -12.64 -2.20 -17.24
C THR A 429 -12.67 -0.95 -16.37
N LEU A 430 -13.57 -0.01 -16.66
CA LEU A 430 -13.72 1.22 -15.87
C LEU A 430 -14.31 0.90 -14.48
N SER A 431 -15.36 0.11 -14.41
CA SER A 431 -15.98 -0.29 -13.14
C SER A 431 -15.02 -1.07 -12.25
N VAL A 432 -14.20 -1.95 -12.83
CA VAL A 432 -13.14 -2.68 -12.10
C VAL A 432 -12.11 -1.73 -11.50
N GLU A 433 -11.63 -0.72 -12.24
CA GLU A 433 -10.70 0.27 -11.71
C GLU A 433 -11.37 1.18 -10.66
N LEU A 434 -12.61 1.61 -10.88
CA LEU A 434 -13.38 2.38 -9.90
C LEU A 434 -13.64 1.59 -8.62
N TYR A 435 -13.89 0.29 -8.71
CA TYR A 435 -13.99 -0.59 -7.55
C TYR A 435 -12.67 -0.65 -6.76
N LYS A 436 -11.53 -0.82 -7.45
CA LYS A 436 -10.20 -0.79 -6.82
C LYS A 436 -9.94 0.56 -6.15
N LYS A 437 -10.26 1.66 -6.82
CA LYS A 437 -10.18 3.02 -6.28
C LYS A 437 -11.03 3.18 -5.02
N SER A 438 -12.28 2.72 -5.03
CA SER A 438 -13.18 2.77 -3.87
C SER A 438 -12.68 1.91 -2.71
N LYS A 439 -12.07 0.75 -3.01
CA LYS A 439 -11.38 -0.08 -2.00
C LYS A 439 -10.18 0.65 -1.38
N GLU A 440 -9.40 1.38 -2.18
CA GLU A 440 -8.31 2.22 -1.67
C GLU A 440 -8.82 3.39 -0.81
N HIS A 441 -9.96 4.02 -1.18
CA HIS A 441 -10.58 5.09 -0.40
C HIS A 441 -10.93 4.63 1.01
N ILE A 442 -11.63 3.52 1.12
CA ILE A 442 -12.08 3.03 2.42
C ILE A 442 -10.90 2.55 3.27
N ASN A 443 -9.88 1.94 2.66
CA ASN A 443 -8.65 1.54 3.36
C ASN A 443 -7.81 2.76 3.78
N ALA A 444 -7.91 3.88 3.06
CA ALA A 444 -7.24 5.13 3.43
C ALA A 444 -7.74 5.69 4.76
N LEU A 445 -8.98 5.44 5.16
CA LEU A 445 -9.52 5.87 6.45
C LEU A 445 -8.73 5.28 7.62
N PHE A 446 -8.51 3.97 7.60
CA PHE A 446 -7.63 3.30 8.56
C PHE A 446 -6.19 3.81 8.44
N GLY A 447 -5.62 3.80 7.23
CA GLY A 447 -4.24 4.24 7.00
C GLY A 447 -3.93 5.66 7.49
N MET A 448 -4.93 6.55 7.52
CA MET A 448 -4.77 7.90 8.07
C MET A 448 -4.59 7.92 9.60
N THR A 449 -5.21 6.99 10.32
CA THR A 449 -5.10 6.91 11.79
C THR A 449 -3.70 6.45 12.23
N VAL A 450 -2.99 5.68 11.40
CA VAL A 450 -1.61 5.21 11.65
C VAL A 450 -0.54 5.97 10.87
N THR A 451 -0.89 7.12 10.28
CA THR A 451 0.09 7.97 9.63
C THR A 451 1.05 8.52 10.68
N ALA A 452 2.35 8.36 10.47
CA ALA A 452 3.37 8.93 11.34
C ALA A 452 3.15 10.43 11.54
N LEU A 453 3.15 10.87 12.78
CA LEU A 453 2.93 12.29 13.13
C LEU A 453 4.05 13.17 12.58
N LEU A 454 5.26 12.64 12.56
CA LEU A 454 6.43 13.25 11.95
C LEU A 454 7.11 12.20 11.08
N GLN A 455 7.37 12.55 9.83
CA GLN A 455 8.06 11.67 8.87
C GLN A 455 9.53 12.09 8.77
N SER A 456 10.39 11.08 8.62
CA SER A 456 11.77 11.28 8.20
C SER A 456 11.81 11.77 6.77
N ASP A 457 12.69 12.70 6.46
CA ASP A 457 12.92 13.10 5.08
C ASP A 457 13.67 11.99 4.34
N ILE A 458 13.20 11.67 3.14
CA ILE A 458 13.89 10.74 2.23
C ILE A 458 14.61 11.61 1.22
N ILE A 459 15.93 11.57 1.25
CA ILE A 459 16.81 12.36 0.39
C ILE A 459 17.46 11.42 -0.60
N PHE A 460 17.35 11.71 -1.89
CA PHE A 460 18.10 11.02 -2.93
C PHE A 460 19.50 11.66 -3.00
N ASP A 461 20.54 10.85 -2.86
CA ASP A 461 21.92 11.24 -2.97
C ASP A 461 22.37 10.99 -4.42
N GLU A 462 22.63 12.07 -5.16
CA GLU A 462 23.00 12.01 -6.58
C GLU A 462 24.40 11.42 -6.80
N GLU A 463 25.30 11.52 -5.83
CA GLU A 463 26.67 11.00 -5.92
C GLU A 463 26.70 9.47 -5.74
N THR A 464 25.95 8.98 -4.76
CA THR A 464 25.88 7.53 -4.46
C THR A 464 24.75 6.82 -5.19
N LEU A 465 23.81 7.55 -5.81
CA LEU A 465 22.57 7.05 -6.42
C LEU A 465 21.71 6.26 -5.43
N GLU A 466 21.80 6.56 -4.14
CA GLU A 466 21.08 5.88 -3.08
C GLU A 466 20.10 6.80 -2.35
N TRP A 467 19.08 6.20 -1.73
CA TRP A 467 18.13 6.88 -0.90
C TRP A 467 18.61 6.91 0.55
N LYS A 468 18.82 8.08 1.12
CA LYS A 468 19.17 8.30 2.53
C LYS A 468 17.94 8.74 3.32
N ILE A 469 17.82 8.19 4.55
CA ILE A 469 16.75 8.58 5.49
C ILE A 469 17.36 9.43 6.58
N ASP A 470 16.91 10.67 6.72
CA ASP A 470 17.28 11.56 7.83
C ASP A 470 16.55 11.14 9.10
N LYS A 471 17.31 10.60 10.08
CA LYS A 471 16.74 10.07 11.32
C LYS A 471 16.23 11.20 12.23
N LEU A 472 15.02 11.03 12.73
CA LEU A 472 14.41 11.98 13.66
C LEU A 472 15.03 11.87 15.05
N THR A 473 15.45 13.03 15.61
CA THR A 473 15.90 13.14 17.00
C THR A 473 14.72 13.30 17.96
N GLU A 474 14.87 12.92 19.23
CA GLU A 474 13.82 13.11 20.24
C GLU A 474 13.41 14.58 20.41
N SER A 475 14.35 15.50 20.31
CA SER A 475 14.10 16.94 20.38
C SER A 475 13.18 17.41 19.25
N ARG A 476 13.46 17.01 17.99
CA ARG A 476 12.60 17.33 16.82
C ARG A 476 11.20 16.77 16.98
N VAL A 477 11.08 15.54 17.52
CA VAL A 477 9.78 14.91 17.79
C VAL A 477 9.02 15.70 18.85
N ASN A 478 9.62 16.03 20.00
CA ASN A 478 8.98 16.79 21.08
C ASN A 478 8.51 18.17 20.58
N GLU A 479 9.37 18.92 19.89
CA GLU A 479 9.01 20.22 19.31
C GLU A 479 7.80 20.11 18.36
N HIS A 480 7.73 19.04 17.57
CA HIS A 480 6.60 18.82 16.66
C HIS A 480 5.31 18.49 17.41
N LEU A 481 5.38 17.63 18.43
CA LEU A 481 4.22 17.28 19.27
C LEU A 481 3.70 18.52 20.00
N ASP A 482 4.58 19.38 20.51
CA ASP A 482 4.19 20.66 21.14
C ASP A 482 3.46 21.58 20.16
N LYS A 483 3.92 21.67 18.91
CA LYS A 483 3.21 22.41 17.87
C LYS A 483 1.83 21.84 17.59
N LEU A 484 1.67 20.53 17.58
CA LEU A 484 0.36 19.88 17.35
C LEU A 484 -0.62 20.13 18.51
N ARG A 485 -0.13 20.18 19.76
CA ARG A 485 -0.95 20.45 20.96
C ARG A 485 -1.35 21.90 21.14
N ASN A 486 -0.63 22.84 20.50
CA ASN A 486 -0.86 24.25 20.71
C ASN A 486 -2.24 24.70 20.20
N PHE A 487 -3.14 25.06 21.14
CA PHE A 487 -4.51 25.50 20.84
C PHE A 487 -4.56 26.85 20.09
N ASN A 488 -3.54 27.69 20.24
CA ASN A 488 -3.48 29.01 19.60
C ASN A 488 -3.01 28.95 18.14
N GLN A 489 -2.45 27.82 17.71
CA GLN A 489 -2.13 27.62 16.31
C GLN A 489 -3.34 27.02 15.59
N ARG A 490 -3.81 27.70 14.53
CA ARG A 490 -4.88 27.20 13.64
C ARG A 490 -4.41 25.98 12.81
N GLU A 491 -3.42 25.22 13.28
CA GLU A 491 -2.95 24.00 12.60
C GLU A 491 -3.95 22.88 12.78
N LYS A 492 -4.74 22.66 11.73
CA LYS A 492 -5.69 21.54 11.60
C LYS A 492 -5.02 20.28 11.05
N ARG A 493 -3.72 20.02 11.38
CA ARG A 493 -2.99 18.86 10.83
C ARG A 493 -3.28 17.57 11.58
N TYR A 494 -3.46 17.66 12.91
CA TYR A 494 -3.83 16.53 13.75
C TYR A 494 -5.35 16.53 13.91
N PHE A 495 -6.02 15.58 13.30
CA PHE A 495 -7.48 15.44 13.31
C PHE A 495 -7.95 14.01 13.52
N LEU A 496 -7.04 13.05 13.66
CA LEU A 496 -7.27 11.64 14.03
C LEU A 496 -6.19 11.22 15.01
N SER A 497 -6.56 10.44 16.03
CA SER A 497 -5.61 9.92 17.00
C SER A 497 -4.85 8.70 16.46
N TYR A 498 -3.54 8.65 16.69
CA TYR A 498 -2.71 7.48 16.36
C TYR A 498 -3.16 6.22 17.10
N SER A 499 -3.63 6.37 18.34
CA SER A 499 -4.19 5.26 19.14
C SER A 499 -5.39 4.58 18.50
N TRP A 500 -6.18 5.30 17.71
CA TRP A 500 -7.32 4.70 17.00
C TRP A 500 -6.86 3.66 15.95
N GLY A 501 -5.76 3.92 15.28
CA GLY A 501 -5.20 2.96 14.34
C GLY A 501 -4.60 1.72 15.00
N ILE A 502 -3.97 1.87 16.17
CA ILE A 502 -3.49 0.75 16.98
C ILE A 502 -4.66 -0.19 17.31
N TYR A 503 -5.76 0.39 17.81
CA TYR A 503 -6.93 -0.39 18.20
C TYR A 503 -7.71 -0.97 17.02
N CYS A 504 -7.75 -0.29 15.87
CA CYS A 504 -8.37 -0.82 14.66
C CYS A 504 -7.74 -2.17 14.25
N THR A 505 -6.41 -2.23 14.18
CA THR A 505 -5.72 -3.48 13.83
C THR A 505 -5.74 -4.51 14.96
N ALA A 506 -5.74 -4.08 16.22
CA ALA A 506 -5.88 -4.98 17.35
C ALA A 506 -7.25 -5.68 17.34
N TYR A 507 -8.34 -4.94 17.11
CA TYR A 507 -9.68 -5.51 16.95
C TYR A 507 -9.79 -6.44 15.73
N ALA A 508 -9.14 -6.07 14.59
CA ALA A 508 -9.12 -6.92 13.42
C ALA A 508 -8.44 -8.28 13.71
N ARG A 509 -7.30 -8.26 14.43
CA ARG A 509 -6.66 -9.49 14.90
C ARG A 509 -7.56 -10.31 15.83
N VAL A 510 -8.22 -9.66 16.79
CA VAL A 510 -9.17 -10.36 17.68
C VAL A 510 -10.30 -10.99 16.87
N SER A 511 -10.89 -10.30 15.90
CA SER A 511 -11.93 -10.84 15.02
C SER A 511 -11.47 -12.09 14.25
N LEU A 512 -10.25 -12.06 13.72
CA LEU A 512 -9.66 -13.21 13.01
C LEU A 512 -9.45 -14.39 13.97
N PHE A 513 -8.92 -14.13 15.16
CA PHE A 513 -8.67 -15.15 16.17
C PHE A 513 -9.95 -15.66 16.86
N MET A 514 -11.04 -14.87 16.91
CA MET A 514 -12.36 -15.39 17.25
C MET A 514 -12.80 -16.48 16.26
N CYS A 515 -12.63 -16.24 14.98
CA CYS A 515 -12.96 -17.23 13.96
C CYS A 515 -12.03 -18.46 13.98
N LEU A 516 -10.81 -18.34 14.50
CA LEU A 516 -9.85 -19.44 14.62
C LEU A 516 -9.97 -20.21 15.94
N LEU A 517 -10.11 -19.50 17.07
CA LEU A 517 -10.09 -20.06 18.42
C LEU A 517 -11.48 -20.19 19.08
N GLY A 518 -12.52 -19.64 18.45
CA GLY A 518 -13.89 -19.70 18.94
C GLY A 518 -14.37 -18.47 19.71
N SER A 519 -15.65 -18.50 20.07
CA SER A 519 -16.35 -17.39 20.72
C SER A 519 -15.83 -17.05 22.13
N ASP A 520 -15.21 -18.00 22.80
CA ASP A 520 -14.74 -17.86 24.19
C ASP A 520 -13.58 -16.88 24.32
N LEU A 521 -12.89 -16.57 23.20
CA LEU A 521 -11.78 -15.61 23.18
C LEU A 521 -12.14 -14.25 23.83
N ILE A 522 -13.38 -13.80 23.69
CA ILE A 522 -13.85 -12.50 24.19
C ILE A 522 -15.03 -12.60 25.16
N ASN A 523 -15.26 -13.76 25.77
CA ASN A 523 -16.38 -13.99 26.72
C ASN A 523 -17.72 -13.49 26.13
N THR A 524 -18.01 -13.76 24.86
CA THR A 524 -19.27 -13.36 24.23
C THR A 524 -20.42 -14.25 24.69
N THR A 525 -21.62 -13.69 24.83
CA THR A 525 -22.85 -14.44 25.15
C THR A 525 -23.40 -15.22 23.95
N VAL A 526 -22.82 -15.03 22.76
CA VAL A 526 -23.21 -15.76 21.55
C VAL A 526 -22.48 -17.09 21.55
N ALA A 527 -23.24 -18.18 21.80
CA ALA A 527 -22.69 -19.51 21.76
C ALA A 527 -22.18 -19.86 20.35
N ASP A 528 -20.95 -20.31 20.27
CA ASP A 528 -20.44 -21.01 19.10
C ASP A 528 -21.01 -22.44 19.12
N THR A 529 -21.74 -22.80 18.10
CA THR A 529 -22.32 -24.15 17.94
C THR A 529 -21.39 -25.10 17.20
N SER A 530 -20.24 -24.60 16.71
CA SER A 530 -19.20 -25.40 16.04
C SER A 530 -18.12 -25.82 17.05
N GLU A 531 -17.35 -26.85 16.70
CA GLU A 531 -16.12 -27.18 17.44
C GLU A 531 -15.21 -25.95 17.45
N ASN A 532 -14.88 -25.46 18.64
CA ASN A 532 -14.36 -24.12 18.86
C ASN A 532 -12.92 -23.89 18.39
N TYR A 533 -12.18 -24.94 18.04
CA TYR A 533 -10.76 -24.85 17.77
C TYR A 533 -10.41 -25.34 16.36
N LYS A 534 -9.85 -24.48 15.53
CA LYS A 534 -9.60 -24.76 14.11
C LYS A 534 -8.10 -24.71 13.76
N ASP A 535 -7.22 -24.79 14.76
CA ASP A 535 -5.78 -24.64 14.58
C ASP A 535 -5.18 -25.78 13.71
N ASP A 536 -5.70 -27.00 13.85
CA ASP A 536 -5.25 -28.16 13.08
C ASP A 536 -5.66 -28.11 11.60
N VAL A 537 -6.80 -27.48 11.31
CA VAL A 537 -7.39 -27.40 9.97
C VAL A 537 -7.10 -26.09 9.25
N GLU A 538 -6.52 -25.11 9.94
CA GLU A 538 -6.08 -23.86 9.34
C GLU A 538 -4.80 -24.08 8.56
N LEU A 539 -4.78 -23.65 7.30
CA LEU A 539 -3.63 -23.74 6.41
C LEU A 539 -2.89 -22.41 6.30
N TYR A 540 -3.63 -21.31 6.31
CA TYR A 540 -3.09 -19.99 6.08
C TYR A 540 -4.04 -18.89 6.54
N ALA A 541 -3.52 -17.86 7.16
CA ALA A 541 -4.22 -16.64 7.52
C ALA A 541 -3.62 -15.42 6.80
N ASP A 542 -4.47 -14.50 6.33
CA ASP A 542 -4.03 -13.27 5.67
C ASP A 542 -4.87 -12.06 6.04
N THR A 543 -4.55 -11.46 7.17
CA THR A 543 -5.13 -10.18 7.64
C THR A 543 -6.63 -10.26 7.93
N ASP A 544 -7.45 -10.54 6.93
CA ASP A 544 -8.91 -10.58 6.92
C ASP A 544 -9.46 -11.87 6.31
N SER A 545 -8.62 -12.89 6.12
CA SER A 545 -9.05 -14.18 5.55
C SER A 545 -8.40 -15.39 6.22
N LEU A 546 -9.12 -16.53 6.20
CA LEU A 546 -8.64 -17.84 6.63
C LEU A 546 -8.86 -18.88 5.52
N PHE A 547 -7.89 -19.79 5.39
CA PHE A 547 -7.98 -20.99 4.55
C PHE A 547 -8.06 -22.20 5.47
N LEU A 548 -9.21 -22.88 5.47
CA LEU A 548 -9.54 -23.95 6.41
C LEU A 548 -9.84 -25.23 5.65
N LEU A 549 -9.38 -26.37 6.15
CA LEU A 549 -9.82 -27.69 5.68
C LEU A 549 -11.22 -28.00 6.19
N GLY A 550 -12.01 -28.70 5.37
CA GLY A 550 -13.39 -29.03 5.71
C GLY A 550 -14.38 -27.89 5.48
N SER A 551 -15.50 -27.94 6.15
CA SER A 551 -16.58 -26.94 6.08
C SER A 551 -16.93 -26.44 7.47
N HIS A 552 -17.08 -25.10 7.58
CA HIS A 552 -17.28 -24.41 8.86
C HIS A 552 -18.48 -23.47 8.82
N ASP A 553 -19.10 -23.24 9.99
CA ASP A 553 -20.17 -22.27 10.16
C ASP A 553 -19.72 -21.09 11.05
N PHE A 554 -19.81 -19.89 10.50
CA PHE A 554 -19.52 -18.64 11.21
C PHE A 554 -20.77 -17.76 11.40
N SER A 555 -21.97 -18.36 11.36
CA SER A 555 -23.23 -17.63 11.56
C SER A 555 -23.28 -16.94 12.93
N TRP A 556 -22.70 -17.54 13.96
CA TRP A 556 -22.56 -16.99 15.30
C TRP A 556 -21.73 -15.70 15.29
N TYR A 557 -20.60 -15.67 14.54
CA TYR A 557 -19.76 -14.47 14.41
C TYR A 557 -20.52 -13.36 13.65
N ASN A 558 -21.23 -13.71 12.59
CA ASN A 558 -22.02 -12.77 11.80
C ASN A 558 -23.17 -12.16 12.63
N LYS A 559 -23.76 -12.93 13.54
CA LYS A 559 -24.74 -12.43 14.53
C LYS A 559 -24.08 -11.44 15.48
N TRP A 560 -22.91 -11.79 16.04
CA TRP A 560 -22.15 -10.88 16.90
C TRP A 560 -21.82 -9.55 16.19
N CYS A 561 -21.41 -9.59 14.91
CA CYS A 561 -21.19 -8.38 14.10
C CYS A 561 -22.45 -7.49 14.03
N ASN A 562 -23.60 -8.09 13.77
CA ASN A 562 -24.87 -7.36 13.75
C ASN A 562 -25.14 -6.66 15.07
N ASP A 563 -25.00 -7.38 16.19
CA ASP A 563 -25.27 -6.83 17.52
C ASP A 563 -24.38 -5.61 17.80
N ARG A 564 -23.09 -5.68 17.46
CA ARG A 564 -22.15 -4.53 17.58
C ARG A 564 -22.56 -3.35 16.69
N LEU A 565 -22.97 -3.61 15.45
CA LEU A 565 -23.42 -2.55 14.52
C LEU A 565 -24.74 -1.93 14.98
N ILE A 566 -25.67 -2.72 15.53
CA ILE A 566 -26.93 -2.22 16.09
C ILE A 566 -26.67 -1.29 17.27
N GLU A 567 -25.76 -1.68 18.19
CA GLU A 567 -25.38 -0.83 19.32
C GLU A 567 -24.80 0.52 18.86
N MET A 568 -23.88 0.50 17.92
CA MET A 568 -23.29 1.71 17.33
C MET A 568 -24.37 2.57 16.65
N CYS A 569 -25.25 1.97 15.86
CA CYS A 569 -26.32 2.67 15.17
C CYS A 569 -27.29 3.34 16.17
N LYS A 570 -27.63 2.67 17.27
CA LYS A 570 -28.45 3.24 18.35
C LYS A 570 -27.74 4.43 19.01
N TYR A 571 -26.46 4.27 19.36
CA TYR A 571 -25.66 5.32 19.99
C TYR A 571 -25.61 6.60 19.14
N HIS A 572 -25.32 6.47 17.85
CA HIS A 572 -25.17 7.61 16.93
C HIS A 572 -26.48 8.05 16.24
N LYS A 573 -27.59 7.32 16.42
CA LYS A 573 -28.84 7.51 15.66
C LYS A 573 -28.58 7.47 14.15
N ILE A 574 -27.93 6.39 13.70
CA ILE A 574 -27.66 6.10 12.28
C ILE A 574 -28.61 4.97 11.86
N ASP A 575 -29.12 5.07 10.62
CA ASP A 575 -29.94 4.00 10.05
C ASP A 575 -29.09 2.73 9.83
N PHE A 576 -29.50 1.63 10.43
CA PHE A 576 -28.83 0.33 10.33
C PHE A 576 -28.74 -0.18 8.89
N ALA A 577 -29.67 0.18 8.02
CA ALA A 577 -29.62 -0.20 6.60
C ALA A 577 -28.35 0.28 5.87
N LYS A 578 -27.70 1.36 6.34
CA LYS A 578 -26.42 1.84 5.80
C LYS A 578 -25.27 0.87 6.00
N THR A 579 -25.38 -0.04 7.00
CA THR A 579 -24.37 -1.08 7.24
C THR A 579 -24.51 -2.29 6.34
N ARG A 580 -25.57 -2.34 5.52
CA ARG A 580 -25.97 -3.47 4.67
C ARG A 580 -26.26 -3.04 3.23
N PRO A 581 -25.32 -2.34 2.55
CA PRO A 581 -25.55 -1.87 1.19
C PRO A 581 -25.75 -3.03 0.22
N LYS A 582 -26.40 -2.75 -0.92
CA LYS A 582 -26.63 -3.72 -1.97
C LYS A 582 -25.77 -3.44 -3.19
N THR A 583 -25.32 -4.51 -3.87
CA THR A 583 -24.70 -4.41 -5.19
C THR A 583 -25.73 -3.95 -6.22
N LYS A 584 -25.29 -3.53 -7.41
CA LYS A 584 -26.20 -3.22 -8.53
C LYS A 584 -27.09 -4.42 -8.93
N LYS A 585 -26.63 -5.66 -8.66
CA LYS A 585 -27.40 -6.90 -8.87
C LYS A 585 -28.38 -7.21 -7.72
N GLY A 586 -28.52 -6.32 -6.74
CA GLY A 586 -29.44 -6.47 -5.59
C GLY A 586 -28.92 -7.34 -4.45
N LYS A 587 -27.70 -7.90 -4.54
CA LYS A 587 -27.11 -8.72 -3.50
C LYS A 587 -26.67 -7.86 -2.32
N GLU A 588 -27.19 -8.14 -1.13
CA GLU A 588 -26.81 -7.47 0.10
C GLU A 588 -25.39 -7.85 0.55
N LYS A 589 -24.66 -6.89 1.07
CA LYS A 589 -23.29 -7.05 1.59
C LYS A 589 -23.20 -6.45 3.00
N PRO A 590 -23.53 -7.21 4.04
CA PRO A 590 -23.39 -6.75 5.41
C PRO A 590 -21.93 -6.47 5.75
N LEU A 591 -21.68 -5.37 6.46
CA LEU A 591 -20.34 -4.96 6.88
C LEU A 591 -19.80 -5.89 7.98
N GLY A 592 -18.56 -6.33 7.85
CA GLY A 592 -17.84 -7.11 8.87
C GLY A 592 -18.13 -8.62 8.87
N TYR A 593 -19.08 -9.11 8.07
CA TYR A 593 -19.39 -10.52 8.03
C TYR A 593 -18.21 -11.36 7.55
N PHE A 594 -18.01 -12.50 8.18
CA PHE A 594 -17.05 -13.50 7.76
C PHE A 594 -17.76 -14.51 6.87
N LEU A 595 -17.46 -14.46 5.58
CA LEU A 595 -18.20 -15.21 4.56
C LEU A 595 -17.26 -16.10 3.75
N ARG A 596 -17.76 -17.26 3.38
CA ARG A 596 -17.10 -18.15 2.43
C ARG A 596 -16.99 -17.46 1.06
N GLU A 597 -15.76 -17.29 0.59
CA GLU A 597 -15.45 -16.67 -0.70
C GLU A 597 -15.30 -17.72 -1.81
N ALA A 598 -14.62 -18.84 -1.50
CA ALA A 598 -14.33 -19.90 -2.45
C ALA A 598 -14.15 -21.27 -1.77
N ASP A 599 -14.26 -22.32 -2.56
CA ASP A 599 -13.87 -23.68 -2.21
C ASP A 599 -12.62 -24.05 -3.00
N PHE A 600 -11.70 -24.75 -2.35
CA PHE A 600 -10.51 -25.30 -2.98
C PHE A 600 -10.41 -26.82 -2.76
N ILE A 601 -9.69 -27.48 -3.66
CA ILE A 601 -9.41 -28.93 -3.63
C ILE A 601 -7.92 -29.23 -3.55
N GLU A 602 -7.06 -28.24 -3.83
CA GLU A 602 -5.64 -28.27 -3.59
C GLU A 602 -5.18 -26.90 -3.05
N PHE A 603 -4.24 -26.92 -2.12
CA PHE A 603 -3.62 -25.71 -1.56
C PHE A 603 -2.14 -25.90 -1.34
N ARG A 604 -1.36 -24.83 -1.56
CA ARG A 604 0.07 -24.77 -1.21
C ARG A 604 0.47 -23.36 -0.80
N THR A 605 1.17 -23.23 0.30
CA THR A 605 1.79 -21.96 0.73
C THR A 605 3.30 -22.13 0.91
N LEU A 606 4.06 -21.09 0.58
CA LEU A 606 5.51 -20.99 0.80
C LEU A 606 5.85 -19.92 1.84
N GLY A 607 4.85 -19.39 2.54
CA GLY A 607 4.98 -18.35 3.54
C GLY A 607 4.08 -17.14 3.30
N ALA A 608 4.27 -16.08 4.06
CA ALA A 608 3.42 -14.90 4.02
C ALA A 608 3.32 -14.29 2.60
N LYS A 609 2.08 -14.07 2.13
CA LYS A 609 1.77 -13.55 0.78
C LYS A 609 2.33 -14.37 -0.38
N ARG A 610 2.47 -15.69 -0.19
CA ARG A 610 2.91 -16.64 -1.22
C ARG A 610 2.12 -17.93 -1.11
N TYR A 611 0.97 -18.01 -1.79
CA TYR A 611 0.15 -19.21 -1.83
C TYR A 611 -0.50 -19.41 -3.19
N CYS A 612 -0.89 -20.66 -3.45
CA CYS A 612 -1.61 -21.12 -4.63
C CYS A 612 -2.73 -22.05 -4.20
N GLU A 613 -3.92 -21.85 -4.76
CA GLU A 613 -5.08 -22.71 -4.56
C GLU A 613 -5.61 -23.23 -5.91
N ARG A 614 -6.05 -24.50 -5.95
CA ARG A 614 -6.91 -24.98 -7.02
C ARG A 614 -8.34 -24.96 -6.53
N ARG A 615 -9.18 -24.17 -7.17
CA ARG A 615 -10.60 -24.11 -6.84
C ARG A 615 -11.39 -25.25 -7.47
N THR A 616 -12.64 -25.41 -7.04
CA THR A 616 -13.54 -26.44 -7.55
C THR A 616 -13.88 -26.30 -9.04
N ASP A 617 -13.61 -25.15 -9.66
CA ASP A 617 -13.68 -24.94 -11.11
C ASP A 617 -12.49 -25.55 -11.88
N GLY A 618 -11.55 -26.19 -11.17
CA GLY A 618 -10.35 -26.82 -11.74
C GLY A 618 -9.21 -25.86 -12.06
N LYS A 619 -9.38 -24.54 -11.84
CA LYS A 619 -8.36 -23.54 -12.12
C LYS A 619 -7.47 -23.27 -10.92
N LEU A 620 -6.21 -22.95 -11.20
CA LEU A 620 -5.28 -22.44 -10.20
C LEU A 620 -5.43 -20.94 -10.03
N TYR A 621 -5.31 -20.50 -8.79
CA TYR A 621 -5.24 -19.10 -8.39
C TYR A 621 -4.00 -18.87 -7.54
N ILE A 622 -3.26 -17.78 -7.79
CA ILE A 622 -2.05 -17.43 -7.02
C ILE A 622 -2.22 -16.10 -6.30
N THR A 623 -1.59 -16.00 -5.16
CA THR A 623 -1.34 -14.73 -4.48
C THR A 623 0.14 -14.65 -4.10
N ILE A 624 0.85 -13.75 -4.75
CA ILE A 624 2.28 -13.49 -4.52
C ILE A 624 2.46 -11.98 -4.45
N SER A 625 3.08 -11.50 -3.39
CA SER A 625 3.32 -10.06 -3.24
C SER A 625 4.19 -9.52 -4.38
N GLY A 626 3.65 -8.56 -5.13
CA GLY A 626 4.34 -7.93 -6.25
C GLY A 626 4.17 -8.63 -7.61
N ILE A 627 3.48 -9.77 -7.67
CA ILE A 627 3.20 -10.52 -8.90
C ILE A 627 1.73 -10.36 -9.29
N ASN A 628 1.45 -10.19 -10.58
CA ASN A 628 0.07 -10.17 -11.07
C ASN A 628 -0.53 -11.58 -10.99
N LYS A 629 -1.78 -11.68 -10.57
CA LYS A 629 -2.52 -12.94 -10.50
C LYS A 629 -2.62 -13.67 -11.85
N GLU A 630 -2.57 -12.93 -12.95
CA GLU A 630 -2.56 -13.53 -14.31
C GLU A 630 -1.32 -14.40 -14.57
N ALA A 631 -0.22 -14.21 -13.82
CA ALA A 631 0.98 -15.03 -13.93
C ALA A 631 0.78 -16.52 -13.62
N VAL A 632 -0.39 -16.88 -13.08
CA VAL A 632 -0.77 -18.26 -12.80
C VAL A 632 -0.63 -19.20 -14.01
N TYR A 633 -0.80 -18.70 -15.25
CA TYR A 633 -0.64 -19.53 -16.44
C TYR A 633 0.74 -20.19 -16.57
N MET A 634 1.79 -19.54 -16.00
CA MET A 634 3.16 -20.05 -16.03
C MET A 634 3.33 -21.36 -15.25
N LEU A 635 2.43 -21.61 -14.29
CA LEU A 635 2.39 -22.88 -13.56
C LEU A 635 1.87 -24.04 -14.43
N LYS A 636 1.43 -23.81 -15.67
CA LYS A 636 0.90 -24.80 -16.60
C LYS A 636 -0.20 -25.67 -15.98
N ASN A 637 -1.05 -25.05 -15.19
CA ASN A 637 -2.14 -25.67 -14.42
C ASN A 637 -1.69 -26.81 -13.49
N ASP A 638 -0.45 -26.80 -13.01
CA ASP A 638 0.08 -27.78 -12.05
C ASP A 638 0.57 -27.06 -10.78
N ILE A 639 -0.07 -27.35 -9.64
CA ILE A 639 0.29 -26.78 -8.34
C ILE A 639 1.71 -27.19 -7.87
N ALA A 640 2.24 -28.30 -8.38
CA ALA A 640 3.59 -28.76 -8.05
C ALA A 640 4.65 -27.77 -8.55
N ASN A 641 4.36 -27.00 -9.59
CA ASN A 641 5.23 -25.94 -10.09
C ASN A 641 5.28 -24.69 -9.18
N PHE A 642 4.30 -24.55 -8.28
CA PHE A 642 4.35 -23.50 -7.24
C PHE A 642 5.29 -23.92 -6.13
N LYS A 643 6.60 -23.85 -6.36
CA LYS A 643 7.66 -24.37 -5.48
C LYS A 643 8.79 -23.38 -5.30
N ASN A 644 9.64 -23.68 -4.30
CA ASN A 644 10.90 -22.96 -4.14
C ASN A 644 11.71 -22.99 -5.45
N ASP A 645 12.42 -21.89 -5.72
CA ASP A 645 13.23 -21.68 -6.93
C ASP A 645 12.48 -21.59 -8.26
N PHE A 646 11.14 -21.73 -8.29
CA PHE A 646 10.38 -21.43 -9.50
C PHE A 646 10.53 -19.96 -9.88
N VAL A 647 10.84 -19.70 -11.16
CA VAL A 647 11.05 -18.34 -11.66
C VAL A 647 9.89 -17.94 -12.56
N PHE A 648 9.20 -16.86 -12.20
CA PHE A 648 8.33 -16.18 -13.14
C PHE A 648 9.21 -15.41 -14.12
N ASP A 649 9.24 -15.87 -15.37
CA ASP A 649 10.15 -15.40 -16.39
C ASP A 649 9.91 -13.90 -16.71
N LYS A 650 10.99 -13.22 -17.06
CA LYS A 650 11.00 -11.82 -17.47
C LYS A 650 10.24 -11.54 -18.76
N ASP A 651 9.93 -12.57 -19.56
CA ASP A 651 9.15 -12.45 -20.80
C ASP A 651 7.63 -12.35 -20.54
N PHE A 652 7.19 -12.52 -19.30
CA PHE A 652 5.79 -12.31 -18.94
C PHE A 652 5.50 -10.80 -18.80
N PRO A 653 4.67 -10.17 -19.64
CA PRO A 653 4.53 -8.71 -19.69
C PRO A 653 4.04 -8.06 -18.39
N THR A 654 3.27 -8.79 -17.58
CA THR A 654 2.73 -8.29 -16.31
C THR A 654 3.67 -8.50 -15.12
N VAL A 655 4.62 -9.42 -15.24
CA VAL A 655 5.65 -9.72 -14.21
C VAL A 655 6.94 -8.94 -14.49
N THR A 656 7.34 -8.82 -15.73
CA THR A 656 8.49 -8.02 -16.14
C THR A 656 8.17 -6.54 -16.13
N LYS A 657 8.28 -5.93 -14.96
CA LYS A 657 8.36 -4.47 -14.87
C LYS A 657 9.75 -4.06 -15.30
N LYS A 658 9.88 -3.50 -16.49
CA LYS A 658 11.09 -2.80 -16.90
C LYS A 658 11.20 -1.54 -16.03
N LEU A 659 12.14 -1.52 -15.10
CA LEU A 659 12.42 -0.34 -14.27
C LEU A 659 13.49 0.47 -14.98
N PRO A 660 13.22 1.75 -15.35
CA PRO A 660 14.25 2.63 -15.87
C PRO A 660 15.32 2.86 -14.79
N ILE A 661 16.59 2.75 -15.20
CA ILE A 661 17.74 3.00 -14.35
C ILE A 661 18.51 4.17 -14.97
N TYR A 662 18.84 5.17 -14.14
CA TYR A 662 19.73 6.24 -14.55
C TYR A 662 21.14 5.69 -14.87
N ILE A 663 21.68 6.05 -16.03
CA ILE A 663 23.03 5.71 -16.45
C ILE A 663 23.72 6.97 -16.94
N SER A 664 24.73 7.43 -16.20
CA SER A 664 25.54 8.59 -16.57
C SER A 664 26.46 8.33 -17.77
N ASN A 665 26.84 7.08 -18.01
CA ASN A 665 27.85 6.69 -18.99
C ASN A 665 27.36 5.64 -20.01
N MET A 666 26.11 5.74 -20.48
CA MET A 666 25.61 4.84 -21.51
C MET A 666 26.40 5.08 -22.82
N PRO A 667 27.01 4.06 -23.41
CA PRO A 667 27.71 4.23 -24.71
C PRO A 667 26.71 4.63 -25.82
N ALA A 668 27.19 5.33 -26.81
CA ALA A 668 26.37 5.68 -27.99
C ALA A 668 25.87 4.40 -28.67
N VAL A 669 24.57 4.30 -28.84
CA VAL A 669 23.88 3.16 -29.44
C VAL A 669 23.35 3.59 -30.81
N THR A 670 23.67 2.84 -31.85
CA THR A 670 23.22 3.15 -33.21
C THR A 670 21.97 2.35 -33.55
N TYR A 671 20.92 3.08 -33.87
CA TYR A 671 19.64 2.53 -34.30
C TYR A 671 19.62 2.24 -35.80
N PRO A 672 18.71 1.37 -36.30
CA PRO A 672 18.67 0.98 -37.71
C PRO A 672 18.48 2.13 -38.70
N ASP A 673 17.91 3.25 -38.30
CA ASP A 673 17.71 4.47 -39.10
C ASP A 673 18.90 5.43 -39.05
N GLY A 674 20.00 5.03 -38.38
CA GLY A 674 21.21 5.83 -38.24
C GLY A 674 21.24 6.77 -37.05
N TYR A 675 20.15 6.84 -36.23
CA TYR A 675 20.14 7.65 -35.04
C TYR A 675 21.14 7.11 -34.00
N LYS A 676 21.94 8.00 -33.43
CA LYS A 676 22.90 7.68 -32.36
C LYS A 676 22.34 8.18 -31.00
N ALA A 677 21.87 7.25 -30.19
CA ALA A 677 21.40 7.55 -28.84
C ALA A 677 22.56 7.60 -27.84
N ASN A 678 22.49 8.54 -26.92
CA ASN A 678 23.40 8.67 -25.77
C ASN A 678 22.62 8.67 -24.45
N TYR A 679 23.29 8.88 -23.33
CA TYR A 679 22.64 8.88 -22.01
C TYR A 679 21.52 9.93 -21.87
N LYS A 680 21.58 11.06 -22.59
CA LYS A 680 20.52 12.09 -22.61
C LYS A 680 19.29 11.65 -23.38
N SER A 681 19.43 10.72 -24.32
CA SER A 681 18.34 10.25 -25.18
C SER A 681 17.41 9.26 -24.50
N GLY A 682 17.89 8.53 -23.48
CA GLY A 682 17.12 7.43 -22.91
C GLY A 682 17.66 6.88 -21.62
N VAL A 683 17.11 5.73 -21.23
CA VAL A 683 17.41 5.04 -19.98
C VAL A 683 17.67 3.56 -20.21
N ALA A 684 18.54 2.97 -19.40
CA ALA A 684 18.64 1.52 -19.31
C ALA A 684 17.44 0.95 -18.55
N LEU A 685 16.99 -0.22 -19.01
CA LEU A 685 15.91 -0.93 -18.38
C LEU A 685 16.46 -2.12 -17.58
N ARG A 686 15.87 -2.39 -16.44
CA ARG A 686 16.18 -3.57 -15.63
C ARG A 686 15.04 -4.57 -15.73
N PRO A 687 15.28 -5.79 -16.23
CA PRO A 687 14.29 -6.85 -16.15
C PRO A 687 13.97 -7.15 -14.70
N ASN A 688 12.71 -7.27 -14.36
CA ASN A 688 12.27 -7.63 -13.02
C ASN A 688 11.62 -9.02 -13.05
N GLY A 689 12.45 -10.05 -13.05
CA GLY A 689 12.02 -11.41 -12.81
C GLY A 689 11.79 -11.65 -11.31
N TYR A 690 10.88 -12.52 -10.95
CA TYR A 690 10.62 -12.95 -9.58
C TYR A 690 10.95 -14.43 -9.40
N LYS A 691 11.98 -14.72 -8.59
CA LYS A 691 12.30 -16.07 -8.16
C LYS A 691 11.57 -16.35 -6.86
N MET A 692 10.74 -17.40 -6.85
CA MET A 692 10.04 -17.81 -5.65
C MET A 692 11.01 -18.43 -4.64
N HIS A 693 10.75 -18.17 -3.37
CA HIS A 693 11.46 -18.78 -2.27
C HIS A 693 10.47 -19.14 -1.16
N ILE A 694 10.74 -20.26 -0.50
CA ILE A 694 10.13 -20.57 0.78
C ILE A 694 10.86 -19.77 1.86
N ASP A 695 10.16 -19.28 2.87
CA ASP A 695 10.82 -18.57 3.97
C ASP A 695 11.80 -19.52 4.68
N ASP A 696 13.03 -19.05 4.94
CA ASP A 696 14.13 -19.89 5.48
C ASP A 696 13.74 -20.63 6.76
N ASN A 697 12.93 -20.01 7.61
CA ASN A 697 12.45 -20.62 8.84
C ASN A 697 11.49 -21.78 8.57
N TYR A 698 10.60 -21.68 7.59
CA TYR A 698 9.74 -22.82 7.19
C TYR A 698 10.55 -23.94 6.55
N SER A 699 11.55 -23.63 5.73
CA SER A 699 12.48 -24.65 5.19
C SER A 699 13.17 -25.45 6.29
N LYS A 700 13.57 -24.80 7.36
CA LYS A 700 14.18 -25.45 8.52
C LYS A 700 13.17 -26.30 9.29
N LEU A 701 11.97 -25.79 9.54
CA LEU A 701 10.93 -26.53 10.25
C LEU A 701 10.46 -27.76 9.49
N ILE A 702 10.34 -27.69 8.17
CA ILE A 702 9.99 -28.83 7.32
C ILE A 702 11.06 -29.91 7.43
N LYS A 703 12.36 -29.55 7.33
CA LYS A 703 13.47 -30.50 7.52
C LYS A 703 13.45 -31.13 8.91
N TYR A 704 13.11 -30.34 9.93
CA TYR A 704 12.99 -30.85 11.29
C TYR A 704 11.84 -31.86 11.43
N ALA A 705 10.68 -31.59 10.85
CA ALA A 705 9.55 -32.50 10.83
C ALA A 705 9.84 -33.81 10.06
N GLU A 706 10.53 -33.70 8.91
CA GLU A 706 11.03 -34.87 8.15
C GLU A 706 12.01 -35.72 8.97
N ILE A 707 12.87 -35.08 9.80
CA ILE A 707 13.79 -35.73 10.70
C ILE A 707 13.03 -36.47 11.83
N GLU A 708 12.02 -35.83 12.44
CA GLU A 708 11.24 -36.43 13.51
C GLU A 708 10.35 -37.59 13.02
N SER A 709 9.90 -37.55 11.76
CA SER A 709 9.15 -38.65 11.13
C SER A 709 9.97 -39.88 10.76
N GLY A 710 11.30 -39.83 10.92
CA GLY A 710 12.21 -40.94 10.64
C GLY A 710 12.66 -41.07 9.21
N ASP A 711 12.36 -40.11 8.36
CA ASP A 711 12.71 -40.12 6.93
C ASP A 711 14.19 -39.76 6.64
N LEU A 712 14.96 -39.38 7.66
CA LEU A 712 16.39 -39.02 7.57
C LEU A 712 17.27 -39.77 8.56
N PRO A 713 18.55 -40.06 8.21
CA PRO A 713 19.48 -40.79 9.08
C PRO A 713 19.76 -40.09 10.42
N GLU A 714 19.83 -40.84 11.51
CA GLU A 714 20.02 -40.39 12.89
C GLU A 714 21.27 -39.49 13.07
N THR A 715 22.30 -39.72 12.27
CA THR A 715 23.54 -38.90 12.26
C THR A 715 23.29 -37.45 11.80
N PHE A 716 22.31 -37.23 10.92
CA PHE A 716 21.90 -35.90 10.48
C PHE A 716 21.08 -35.18 11.56
N VAL A 717 20.23 -35.92 12.29
CA VAL A 717 19.43 -35.44 13.41
C VAL A 717 20.35 -34.86 14.51
N ASN A 718 21.40 -35.57 14.87
CA ASN A 718 22.32 -35.14 15.93
C ASN A 718 23.18 -33.92 15.54
N SER A 719 23.51 -33.74 14.25
CA SER A 719 24.24 -32.56 13.75
C SER A 719 23.37 -31.30 13.73
N MET A 720 22.04 -31.45 13.67
CA MET A 720 21.10 -30.34 13.61
C MET A 720 20.61 -29.91 15.00
N ARG A 721 20.52 -30.84 15.98
CA ARG A 721 20.12 -30.51 17.37
C ARG A 721 21.03 -29.46 18.03
N GLY A 722 22.32 -29.38 17.66
CA GLY A 722 23.23 -28.34 18.13
C GLY A 722 23.17 -27.00 17.41
N LYS A 723 22.39 -26.86 16.31
CA LYS A 723 22.30 -25.63 15.52
C LYS A 723 20.97 -24.87 15.70
N TRP A 724 20.07 -25.37 16.54
CA TRP A 724 18.77 -24.80 16.83
C TRP A 724 18.69 -24.11 18.21
N VAL A 725 19.83 -24.01 18.89
CA VAL A 725 19.99 -23.27 20.16
C VAL A 725 20.43 -21.85 19.90
#